data_7b7c20570ea3813de30edbe78d548dd1
#
_entry.id   7b7c20570ea3813de30edbe78d548dd1
#
_cell.length_a   1.000
_cell.length_b   1.000
_cell.length_c   1.000
_cell.angle_alpha   90.00
_cell.angle_beta   90.00
_cell.angle_gamma   90.00
#
_symmetry.space_group_name_H-M   'P 1'
#
loop_
_entity.id
_entity.type
_entity.pdbx_description
1 polymer ?
#
loop_
_entity_poly.entity_id
_entity_poly.type
_entity_poly.pdbx_seq_one_letter_code
_entity_poly.pdbx_strand_id
1 'polypeptide(L)'
;MTAFRASAGLVVLGLLAPATAFAANLGAVVAYQKTANGISGRTAMAEFAVEVWSPQVVRVRVTPEGSKRNVGYALVTDSPPGDSAFSFAATDDLVSLKTSAVTAEVELRPDLRITFKDADGNVLNEDMPGKELGITVEGRKVTAYKRLQDDERFIGMGEELGNLDRRGSVVTLKNTDNYRYDDPKVPMYVSIPFFMGLHHGKAYGLFFNNSYRSVFNFGASNKRFASFAFDGGALDEFFIHDASVAKILEHYTSLTGRMPLPPKWSLGYQQSRCSYYPEDQVMFIARTFRAKRIPLDGIVLDADYLHEYQPFRINKERFPDMRRLSDTLRGMNIELTASVNPGIAIDDTYEQYKSALKDDVLLRYADGELWVADIAPNTNHFVDFSDPRGRRWWIDNMKLYQDLGIHGLWNDMNEPAIDGQAIPDNVMFDFDGQKTSALEAQNYYGMLMARAAFESAEQYGGNRRPFVLSRSGFAGIQRYAAVWSGDNQAKDEHILLGALLVIQMGLSGVPFTGPDLGGYIGDGNKDLFRRWVEVGVFAPYLRNHRGQYQAANEPWAYGEEAEAISKAYIGFRYALMPYLYSTFHEAAETGMPVSRSLSIDASFDASVYSPQYQYEFLFGPGLLVNPMTSQERRKETYLPAGPWYDIFTDERLEGGRVVATDYAGHRLPIFAKGSAIIPMQREVQSTQDDPGSVLTVHVFNGTDRNEFVVYDDDGKTLDYRKGRFRKRTIAFDPVARQLKFSRPEGSYESPFRRIRLVLHGFGDIRGATVNGKPSTLQSQVVRMLDPLDALRDVYYDKAYLESLRQKESMKPQAILEFDEAENILVRWH
;
A
#
# COMPACT_ATOMS: atom_id res chain seq x y z
N MET A 1 50.71 36.78 62.41
CA MET A 1 49.92 37.95 62.77
C MET A 1 49.55 38.62 61.47
N THR A 2 48.35 38.57 61.07
CA THR A 2 47.48 39.56 60.44
C THR A 2 46.26 38.87 59.85
N ALA A 3 45.15 39.12 60.47
CA ALA A 3 43.86 38.55 60.10
C ALA A 3 43.27 39.27 58.83
N PHE A 4 42.80 38.47 57.90
CA PHE A 4 41.88 38.96 56.82
C PHE A 4 40.47 38.48 57.11
N ARG A 5 39.58 39.41 57.34
CA ARG A 5 38.13 39.20 57.41
C ARG A 5 37.58 39.00 56.03
N ALA A 6 36.99 37.86 55.75
CA ALA A 6 36.16 37.64 54.50
C ALA A 6 34.72 37.91 54.85
N SER A 7 34.11 38.87 54.12
CA SER A 7 32.69 39.17 54.11
C SER A 7 31.98 38.16 53.19
N ALA A 8 31.12 37.35 53.76
CA ALA A 8 30.28 36.44 52.97
C ALA A 8 29.05 37.19 52.41
N GLY A 9 29.05 37.45 51.13
CA GLY A 9 27.86 37.89 50.38
C GLY A 9 27.00 36.71 50.03
N LEU A 10 25.79 36.64 50.56
CA LEU A 10 24.80 35.62 50.25
C LEU A 10 24.21 35.96 48.85
N VAL A 11 24.64 35.25 47.79
CA VAL A 11 23.96 35.28 46.48
C VAL A 11 22.83 34.24 46.54
N VAL A 12 21.62 34.71 46.67
CA VAL A 12 20.42 33.85 46.47
C VAL A 12 20.26 33.63 44.97
N LEU A 13 20.78 32.51 44.45
CA LEU A 13 20.38 32.01 43.14
C LEU A 13 18.96 31.44 43.28
N GLY A 14 17.99 32.18 42.77
CA GLY A 14 16.65 31.66 42.52
C GLY A 14 16.73 30.57 41.44
N LEU A 15 16.74 29.30 41.83
CA LEU A 15 16.48 28.18 40.98
C LEU A 15 15.02 28.33 40.47
N LEU A 16 14.84 28.91 39.30
CA LEU A 16 13.64 28.70 38.50
C LEU A 16 13.68 27.21 38.11
N ALA A 17 13.05 26.35 38.88
CA ALA A 17 12.71 25.00 38.45
C ALA A 17 11.85 25.15 37.19
N PRO A 18 12.13 24.42 36.08
CA PRO A 18 11.21 24.41 34.99
C PRO A 18 9.87 23.92 35.53
N ALA A 19 8.82 24.71 35.33
CA ALA A 19 7.47 24.26 35.64
C ALA A 19 7.23 23.01 34.82
N THR A 20 7.16 21.85 35.49
CA THR A 20 6.69 20.62 34.85
C THR A 20 5.27 20.89 34.40
N ALA A 21 5.08 21.05 33.11
CA ALA A 21 3.74 21.19 32.54
C ALA A 21 3.04 19.84 32.79
N PHE A 22 2.06 19.83 33.67
CA PHE A 22 1.20 18.67 33.83
C PHE A 22 0.23 18.60 32.66
N ALA A 23 -0.06 17.37 32.16
CA ALA A 23 -1.11 17.16 31.18
C ALA A 23 -2.44 17.67 31.74
N ALA A 24 -3.07 18.60 31.05
CA ALA A 24 -4.36 19.15 31.43
C ALA A 24 -5.37 18.86 30.30
N ASN A 25 -6.60 18.48 30.68
CA ASN A 25 -7.67 18.42 29.71
C ASN A 25 -8.07 19.82 29.23
N LEU A 26 -8.83 19.91 28.15
CA LEU A 26 -9.20 21.20 27.54
C LEU A 26 -10.13 22.06 28.40
N GLY A 27 -10.80 21.44 29.40
CA GLY A 27 -11.79 22.10 30.23
C GLY A 27 -13.09 22.42 29.50
N ALA A 28 -13.95 23.19 30.16
CA ALA A 28 -15.23 23.61 29.62
C ALA A 28 -15.06 24.55 28.41
N VAL A 29 -16.03 24.49 27.50
CA VAL A 29 -16.11 25.42 26.38
C VAL A 29 -16.50 26.82 26.93
N VAL A 30 -15.66 27.81 26.62
CA VAL A 30 -15.86 29.24 27.03
C VAL A 30 -16.84 29.94 26.07
N ALA A 31 -16.69 29.65 24.78
CA ALA A 31 -17.57 30.24 23.75
C ALA A 31 -17.56 29.35 22.51
N TYR A 32 -18.65 29.25 21.80
CA TYR A 32 -18.75 28.64 20.48
C TYR A 32 -19.74 29.37 19.58
N GLN A 33 -19.66 29.15 18.28
CA GLN A 33 -20.59 29.64 17.29
C GLN A 33 -20.90 28.55 16.26
N LYS A 34 -22.10 28.58 15.73
CA LYS A 34 -22.48 27.75 14.60
C LYS A 34 -21.82 28.30 13.33
N THR A 35 -21.27 27.38 12.52
CA THR A 35 -20.72 27.67 11.19
C THR A 35 -21.60 27.08 10.09
N ALA A 36 -21.23 27.27 8.82
CA ALA A 36 -21.95 26.66 7.70
C ALA A 36 -21.95 25.12 7.78
N ASN A 37 -20.81 24.54 8.19
CA ASN A 37 -20.61 23.08 8.21
C ASN A 37 -20.55 22.47 9.62
N GLY A 38 -20.84 23.22 10.69
CA GLY A 38 -20.79 22.68 12.04
C GLY A 38 -20.69 23.74 13.13
N ILE A 39 -19.67 23.62 13.99
CA ILE A 39 -19.39 24.59 15.06
C ILE A 39 -17.88 24.88 15.13
N SER A 40 -17.56 26.10 15.59
CA SER A 40 -16.20 26.46 16.05
C SER A 40 -16.30 27.19 17.39
N GLY A 41 -15.25 27.06 18.20
CA GLY A 41 -15.25 27.62 19.52
C GLY A 41 -13.88 27.58 20.20
N ARG A 42 -13.86 27.88 21.49
CA ARG A 42 -12.64 27.86 22.28
C ARG A 42 -12.89 27.35 23.69
N THR A 43 -11.91 26.70 24.24
CA THR A 43 -11.72 26.44 25.67
C THR A 43 -10.71 27.42 26.27
N ALA A 44 -10.29 27.22 27.50
CA ALA A 44 -9.17 27.98 28.07
C ALA A 44 -7.80 27.59 27.48
N MET A 45 -7.69 26.40 26.82
CA MET A 45 -6.43 25.80 26.40
C MET A 45 -6.27 25.69 24.86
N ALA A 46 -7.37 25.76 24.12
CA ALA A 46 -7.35 25.51 22.69
C ALA A 46 -8.54 26.15 21.95
N GLU A 47 -8.35 26.41 20.67
CA GLU A 47 -9.45 26.57 19.72
C GLU A 47 -9.92 25.22 19.20
N PHE A 48 -11.20 25.07 18.91
CA PHE A 48 -11.74 23.85 18.31
C PHE A 48 -12.73 24.11 17.18
N ALA A 49 -12.86 23.14 16.28
CA ALA A 49 -13.91 23.08 15.26
C ALA A 49 -14.38 21.61 15.12
N VAL A 50 -15.69 21.44 14.95
CA VAL A 50 -16.31 20.16 14.57
C VAL A 50 -17.11 20.42 13.31
N GLU A 51 -16.69 19.81 12.20
CA GLU A 51 -17.17 20.10 10.86
C GLU A 51 -17.72 18.83 10.20
N VAL A 52 -18.97 18.89 9.74
CA VAL A 52 -19.54 17.84 8.89
C VAL A 52 -18.90 17.98 7.50
N TRP A 53 -18.11 16.99 7.12
CA TRP A 53 -17.41 16.94 5.84
C TRP A 53 -18.23 16.28 4.74
N SER A 54 -18.91 15.21 5.11
CA SER A 54 -19.92 14.49 4.32
C SER A 54 -20.89 13.79 5.27
N PRO A 55 -21.97 13.16 4.81
CA PRO A 55 -22.84 12.38 5.70
C PRO A 55 -22.09 11.30 6.51
N GLN A 56 -21.00 10.74 5.98
CA GLN A 56 -20.20 9.69 6.59
C GLN A 56 -18.95 10.18 7.30
N VAL A 57 -18.56 11.48 7.11
CA VAL A 57 -17.27 12.01 7.57
C VAL A 57 -17.47 13.26 8.40
N VAL A 58 -16.92 13.27 9.61
CA VAL A 58 -16.87 14.44 10.49
C VAL A 58 -15.41 14.74 10.83
N ARG A 59 -14.99 16.00 10.68
CA ARG A 59 -13.66 16.47 11.07
C ARG A 59 -13.72 17.15 12.43
N VAL A 60 -12.83 16.76 13.31
CA VAL A 60 -12.59 17.41 14.59
C VAL A 60 -11.20 18.01 14.59
N ARG A 61 -11.11 19.29 14.87
CA ARG A 61 -9.83 19.98 14.97
C ARG A 61 -9.72 20.69 16.31
N VAL A 62 -8.64 20.39 17.03
CA VAL A 62 -8.31 21.06 18.29
C VAL A 62 -6.90 21.62 18.15
N THR A 63 -6.78 22.94 18.19
CA THR A 63 -5.51 23.66 18.03
C THR A 63 -5.13 24.23 19.39
N PRO A 64 -4.12 23.65 20.10
CA PRO A 64 -3.63 24.20 21.35
C PRO A 64 -3.15 25.65 21.19
N GLU A 65 -3.29 26.44 22.27
CA GLU A 65 -2.83 27.83 22.26
C GLU A 65 -1.33 27.90 21.90
N GLY A 66 -0.97 28.78 20.99
CA GLY A 66 0.41 28.92 20.46
C GLY A 66 0.83 27.88 19.43
N SER A 67 0.00 26.88 19.12
CA SER A 67 0.24 25.93 18.04
C SER A 67 -0.24 26.49 16.70
N LYS A 68 0.37 26.02 15.59
CA LYS A 68 -0.11 26.31 14.23
C LYS A 68 -1.08 25.22 13.76
N ARG A 69 -1.91 25.55 12.79
CA ARG A 69 -2.69 24.58 12.03
C ARG A 69 -1.76 23.66 11.23
N ASN A 70 -2.05 22.36 11.19
CA ASN A 70 -1.28 21.41 10.40
C ASN A 70 -1.35 21.72 8.90
N VAL A 71 -0.27 21.47 8.17
CA VAL A 71 -0.25 21.58 6.71
C VAL A 71 -0.90 20.33 6.11
N GLY A 72 -1.77 20.52 5.13
CA GLY A 72 -2.64 19.48 4.59
C GLY A 72 -2.08 18.68 3.42
N TYR A 73 -0.77 18.33 3.37
CA TYR A 73 -0.22 17.56 2.23
C TYR A 73 -0.84 16.16 2.07
N ALA A 74 -1.35 15.57 3.14
CA ALA A 74 -2.03 14.28 3.06
C ALA A 74 -3.39 14.36 2.35
N LEU A 75 -4.06 15.50 2.41
CA LEU A 75 -5.40 15.71 1.87
C LEU A 75 -5.37 16.17 0.41
N VAL A 76 -6.40 15.81 -0.36
CA VAL A 76 -6.61 16.36 -1.71
C VAL A 76 -7.21 17.76 -1.66
N THR A 77 -7.92 18.08 -0.58
CA THR A 77 -8.45 19.41 -0.27
C THR A 77 -8.53 19.59 1.23
N ASP A 78 -8.33 20.80 1.72
CA ASP A 78 -8.48 21.14 3.14
C ASP A 78 -9.84 21.77 3.46
N SER A 79 -10.76 21.75 2.53
CA SER A 79 -12.13 22.28 2.67
C SER A 79 -13.16 21.19 2.33
N PRO A 80 -14.30 21.16 3.02
CA PRO A 80 -15.38 20.24 2.70
C PRO A 80 -15.79 20.35 1.22
N PRO A 81 -16.15 19.26 0.54
CA PRO A 81 -16.44 19.26 -0.89
C PRO A 81 -17.79 19.92 -1.26
N GLY A 82 -18.45 20.60 -0.33
CA GLY A 82 -19.72 21.30 -0.51
C GLY A 82 -20.49 21.45 0.78
N ASP A 83 -21.73 21.96 0.71
CA ASP A 83 -22.64 22.04 1.85
C ASP A 83 -23.21 20.65 2.14
N SER A 84 -22.78 20.03 3.23
CA SER A 84 -23.33 18.75 3.69
C SER A 84 -24.58 18.98 4.55
N ALA A 85 -25.68 18.31 4.24
CA ALA A 85 -26.91 18.39 5.00
C ALA A 85 -26.74 17.77 6.40
N PHE A 86 -26.98 18.54 7.45
CA PHE A 86 -27.03 18.05 8.82
C PHE A 86 -28.08 18.81 9.64
N SER A 87 -28.64 18.19 10.66
CA SER A 87 -29.45 18.84 11.67
C SER A 87 -28.57 19.31 12.82
N PHE A 88 -28.89 20.48 13.37
CA PHE A 88 -28.19 21.08 14.48
C PHE A 88 -29.18 21.23 15.67
N ALA A 89 -28.79 20.67 16.81
CA ALA A 89 -29.48 20.88 18.07
C ALA A 89 -28.47 21.29 19.15
N ALA A 90 -28.87 22.19 20.08
CA ALA A 90 -27.99 22.64 21.15
C ALA A 90 -28.78 22.84 22.45
N THR A 91 -28.11 22.46 23.55
CA THR A 91 -28.48 22.80 24.92
C THR A 91 -27.34 23.59 25.57
N ASP A 92 -27.46 23.94 26.85
CA ASP A 92 -26.37 24.63 27.56
C ASP A 92 -25.10 23.80 27.70
N ASP A 93 -25.23 22.45 27.66
CA ASP A 93 -24.11 21.50 27.92
C ASP A 93 -23.74 20.62 26.71
N LEU A 94 -24.57 20.60 25.66
CA LEU A 94 -24.39 19.66 24.55
C LEU A 94 -24.79 20.28 23.20
N VAL A 95 -23.96 20.10 22.18
CA VAL A 95 -24.30 20.35 20.78
C VAL A 95 -24.34 19.02 20.03
N SER A 96 -25.38 18.83 19.22
CA SER A 96 -25.53 17.66 18.34
C SER A 96 -25.53 18.08 16.87
N LEU A 97 -24.62 17.48 16.08
CA LEU A 97 -24.55 17.59 14.63
C LEU A 97 -24.93 16.22 14.05
N LYS A 98 -26.13 16.10 13.51
CA LYS A 98 -26.65 14.80 13.00
C LYS A 98 -26.78 14.82 11.49
N THR A 99 -26.11 13.90 10.83
CA THR A 99 -26.24 13.58 9.38
C THR A 99 -27.17 12.37 9.19
N SER A 100 -27.27 11.85 7.97
CA SER A 100 -27.98 10.58 7.70
C SER A 100 -27.21 9.35 8.18
N ALA A 101 -25.89 9.43 8.41
CA ALA A 101 -25.04 8.28 8.80
C ALA A 101 -24.44 8.43 10.20
N VAL A 102 -24.07 9.65 10.61
CA VAL A 102 -23.31 9.90 11.85
C VAL A 102 -23.98 11.01 12.66
N THR A 103 -24.00 10.86 13.98
CA THR A 103 -24.28 11.94 14.93
C THR A 103 -23.00 12.22 15.71
N ALA A 104 -22.49 13.46 15.63
CA ALA A 104 -21.43 13.95 16.50
C ALA A 104 -22.06 14.74 17.66
N GLU A 105 -21.93 14.22 18.86
CA GLU A 105 -22.31 14.88 20.09
C GLU A 105 -21.09 15.57 20.72
N VAL A 106 -21.15 16.87 20.90
CA VAL A 106 -20.08 17.69 21.46
C VAL A 106 -20.53 18.16 22.85
N GLU A 107 -19.98 17.56 23.88
CA GLU A 107 -20.18 17.99 25.26
C GLU A 107 -19.39 19.28 25.51
N LEU A 108 -20.07 20.30 26.05
CA LEU A 108 -19.48 21.61 26.32
C LEU A 108 -19.01 21.74 27.77
N ARG A 109 -19.55 20.92 28.68
CA ARG A 109 -19.28 20.93 30.11
C ARG A 109 -19.37 19.52 30.71
N PRO A 110 -18.60 19.18 31.76
CA PRO A 110 -17.56 20.03 32.40
C PRO A 110 -16.30 20.21 31.52
N ASP A 111 -16.11 19.36 30.49
CA ASP A 111 -14.97 19.35 29.61
C ASP A 111 -15.44 19.18 28.16
N LEU A 112 -14.69 19.75 27.19
CA LEU A 112 -14.93 19.48 25.77
C LEU A 112 -14.65 17.99 25.50
N ARG A 113 -15.67 17.24 25.08
CA ARG A 113 -15.61 15.85 24.68
C ARG A 113 -16.50 15.57 23.48
N ILE A 114 -16.13 14.59 22.68
CA ILE A 114 -16.85 14.25 21.46
C ILE A 114 -17.23 12.78 21.48
N THR A 115 -18.48 12.51 21.17
CA THR A 115 -19.02 11.16 21.01
C THR A 115 -19.62 11.02 19.63
N PHE A 116 -19.21 9.98 18.90
CA PHE A 116 -19.77 9.62 17.60
C PHE A 116 -20.73 8.45 17.74
N LYS A 117 -21.89 8.60 17.12
CA LYS A 117 -22.95 7.58 17.09
C LYS A 117 -23.38 7.29 15.67
N ASP A 118 -23.86 6.06 15.42
CA ASP A 118 -24.50 5.72 14.16
C ASP A 118 -25.92 6.34 14.05
N ALA A 119 -26.60 6.08 12.92
CA ALA A 119 -27.95 6.57 12.68
C ALA A 119 -28.98 6.05 13.70
N ASP A 120 -28.73 4.88 14.29
CA ASP A 120 -29.58 4.22 15.30
C ASP A 120 -29.29 4.70 16.73
N GLY A 121 -28.26 5.52 16.93
CA GLY A 121 -27.85 6.08 18.22
C GLY A 121 -26.85 5.19 19.00
N ASN A 122 -26.31 4.14 18.40
CA ASN A 122 -25.27 3.34 19.03
C ASN A 122 -23.94 4.08 19.01
N VAL A 123 -23.19 4.02 20.11
CA VAL A 123 -21.86 4.63 20.20
C VAL A 123 -20.88 3.89 19.32
N LEU A 124 -20.21 4.61 18.44
CA LEU A 124 -19.15 4.14 17.57
C LEU A 124 -17.77 4.43 18.16
N ASN A 125 -17.57 5.65 18.65
CA ASN A 125 -16.33 6.09 19.27
C ASN A 125 -16.64 7.25 20.23
N GLU A 126 -15.96 7.33 21.36
CA GLU A 126 -16.17 8.40 22.33
C GLU A 126 -14.87 8.77 23.06
N ASP A 127 -14.73 10.06 23.38
CA ASP A 127 -13.65 10.55 24.21
C ASP A 127 -13.80 9.99 25.64
N MET A 128 -12.67 9.51 26.21
CA MET A 128 -12.69 8.96 27.57
C MET A 128 -13.01 10.04 28.61
N PRO A 129 -14.07 9.89 29.40
CA PRO A 129 -14.40 10.85 30.47
C PRO A 129 -13.44 10.72 31.66
N GLY A 130 -13.18 11.82 32.32
CA GLY A 130 -12.44 11.88 33.58
C GLY A 130 -11.39 13.00 33.60
N LYS A 131 -10.91 13.28 34.79
CA LYS A 131 -9.86 14.28 34.99
C LYS A 131 -8.58 13.82 34.27
N GLU A 132 -7.95 14.72 33.52
CA GLU A 132 -6.73 14.44 32.72
C GLU A 132 -6.94 13.38 31.61
N LEU A 133 -8.19 13.19 31.15
CA LEU A 133 -8.56 12.30 30.04
C LEU A 133 -9.34 13.08 28.98
N GLY A 134 -9.87 12.42 27.97
CA GLY A 134 -10.48 13.06 26.80
C GLY A 134 -9.40 13.59 25.86
N ILE A 135 -9.37 14.88 25.60
CA ILE A 135 -8.31 15.53 24.83
C ILE A 135 -7.46 16.36 25.81
N THR A 136 -6.15 16.11 25.83
CA THR A 136 -5.21 16.78 26.76
C THR A 136 -4.10 17.49 26.01
N VAL A 137 -3.56 18.53 26.64
CA VAL A 137 -2.41 19.31 26.15
C VAL A 137 -1.33 19.34 27.23
N GLU A 138 -0.09 19.02 26.82
CA GLU A 138 1.10 19.10 27.67
C GLU A 138 2.22 19.81 26.88
N GLY A 139 2.45 21.09 27.17
CA GLY A 139 3.32 21.92 26.34
C GLY A 139 2.79 21.99 24.92
N ARG A 140 3.57 21.48 23.94
CA ARG A 140 3.13 21.38 22.53
C ARG A 140 2.46 20.05 22.18
N LYS A 141 2.59 19.03 23.05
CA LYS A 141 2.05 17.68 22.84
C LYS A 141 0.53 17.69 23.02
N VAL A 142 -0.17 17.07 22.09
CA VAL A 142 -1.62 16.84 22.16
C VAL A 142 -1.91 15.34 22.20
N THR A 143 -2.83 14.90 23.06
CA THR A 143 -3.21 13.50 23.18
C THR A 143 -4.73 13.34 23.25
N ALA A 144 -5.27 12.45 22.39
CA ALA A 144 -6.66 12.01 22.47
C ALA A 144 -6.75 10.68 23.21
N TYR A 145 -7.63 10.56 24.19
CA TYR A 145 -7.96 9.34 24.91
C TYR A 145 -9.37 8.90 24.52
N LYS A 146 -9.48 7.74 23.88
CA LYS A 146 -10.76 7.19 23.43
C LYS A 146 -11.14 5.96 24.29
N ARG A 147 -12.40 5.85 24.70
CA ARG A 147 -12.88 4.69 25.46
C ARG A 147 -12.80 3.45 24.57
N LEU A 148 -12.27 2.36 25.12
CA LEU A 148 -12.24 1.06 24.47
C LEU A 148 -13.52 0.28 24.74
N GLN A 149 -14.09 -0.30 23.69
CA GLN A 149 -15.17 -1.27 23.82
C GLN A 149 -14.61 -2.68 24.11
N ASP A 150 -15.41 -3.56 24.70
CA ASP A 150 -14.93 -4.86 25.19
C ASP A 150 -14.37 -5.75 24.07
N ASP A 151 -15.04 -5.81 22.94
CA ASP A 151 -14.70 -6.64 21.77
C ASP A 151 -13.98 -5.86 20.64
N GLU A 152 -13.54 -4.62 20.89
CA GLU A 152 -13.01 -3.74 19.88
C GLU A 152 -11.65 -4.21 19.36
N ARG A 153 -11.51 -4.25 18.02
CA ARG A 153 -10.31 -4.56 17.27
C ARG A 153 -9.89 -3.35 16.47
N PHE A 154 -8.60 -3.30 16.13
CA PHE A 154 -8.05 -2.20 15.33
C PHE A 154 -7.21 -2.75 14.18
N ILE A 155 -7.48 -2.29 12.95
CA ILE A 155 -6.76 -2.66 11.73
C ILE A 155 -6.28 -1.42 10.97
N GLY A 156 -5.16 -1.52 10.27
CA GLY A 156 -4.54 -0.41 9.54
C GLY A 156 -3.18 -0.01 10.11
N MET A 157 -2.89 1.28 10.18
CA MET A 157 -1.62 1.91 10.61
C MET A 157 -0.49 1.81 9.58
N GLY A 158 -0.77 1.43 8.34
CA GLY A 158 0.23 1.43 7.28
C GLY A 158 1.32 0.37 7.44
N GLU A 159 2.55 0.76 7.18
CA GLU A 159 3.73 -0.10 7.15
C GLU A 159 4.29 -0.30 8.56
N GLU A 160 3.60 -1.07 9.38
CA GLU A 160 4.02 -1.31 10.77
C GLU A 160 4.08 -2.80 11.09
N LEU A 161 5.10 -3.21 11.81
CA LEU A 161 5.27 -4.59 12.26
C LEU A 161 4.23 -4.97 13.33
N GLY A 162 4.06 -6.25 13.58
CA GLY A 162 3.13 -6.81 14.58
C GLY A 162 1.91 -7.44 13.94
N ASN A 163 0.90 -7.74 14.75
CA ASN A 163 -0.31 -8.44 14.30
C ASN A 163 -1.26 -7.55 13.48
N LEU A 164 -2.12 -8.17 12.68
CA LEU A 164 -3.20 -7.50 11.95
C LEU A 164 -4.14 -6.74 12.90
N ASP A 165 -4.55 -7.38 14.00
CA ASP A 165 -5.27 -6.71 15.09
C ASP A 165 -4.29 -5.99 16.00
N ARG A 166 -4.39 -4.66 16.05
CA ARG A 166 -3.53 -3.79 16.88
C ARG A 166 -3.96 -3.72 18.34
N ARG A 167 -5.07 -4.34 18.74
CA ARG A 167 -5.51 -4.33 20.15
C ARG A 167 -4.39 -4.81 21.08
N GLY A 168 -4.09 -4.01 22.11
CA GLY A 168 -3.02 -4.31 23.07
C GLY A 168 -1.61 -3.98 22.59
N SER A 169 -1.44 -3.31 21.45
CA SER A 169 -0.13 -2.88 20.93
C SER A 169 0.12 -1.39 21.11
N VAL A 170 1.39 -1.00 20.96
CA VAL A 170 1.83 0.39 20.83
C VAL A 170 2.53 0.53 19.50
N VAL A 171 2.13 1.50 18.70
CA VAL A 171 2.72 1.83 17.40
C VAL A 171 3.28 3.24 17.46
N THR A 172 4.52 3.43 17.02
CA THR A 172 5.16 4.75 16.90
C THR A 172 5.34 5.08 15.43
N LEU A 173 4.76 6.18 14.97
CA LEU A 173 4.93 6.67 13.61
C LEU A 173 6.01 7.74 13.54
N LYS A 174 7.08 7.42 12.84
CA LYS A 174 8.19 8.30 12.48
C LYS A 174 8.95 7.63 11.35
N ASN A 175 8.99 8.20 10.18
CA ASN A 175 9.71 7.64 9.05
C ASN A 175 11.18 7.38 9.44
N THR A 176 11.59 6.12 9.38
CA THR A 176 12.88 5.63 9.89
C THR A 176 13.45 4.60 8.93
N ASP A 177 14.74 4.69 8.65
CA ASP A 177 15.47 3.62 7.98
C ASP A 177 15.61 2.43 8.96
N ASN A 178 14.66 1.50 8.90
CA ASN A 178 14.66 0.29 9.72
C ASN A 178 15.32 -0.86 8.97
N TYR A 179 16.62 -0.76 8.79
CA TYR A 179 17.42 -1.77 8.12
C TYR A 179 17.31 -3.14 8.81
N ARG A 180 16.91 -4.18 8.06
CA ARG A 180 16.67 -5.55 8.58
C ARG A 180 15.46 -5.71 9.49
N TYR A 181 14.52 -4.86 9.42
CA TYR A 181 13.36 -4.75 10.31
C TYR A 181 12.85 -6.11 10.87
N ASP A 182 13.04 -6.32 12.17
CA ASP A 182 12.54 -7.48 12.93
C ASP A 182 12.00 -7.10 14.32
N ASP A 183 12.29 -5.89 14.80
CA ASP A 183 11.78 -5.36 16.06
C ASP A 183 10.55 -4.45 15.85
N PRO A 184 9.36 -4.87 16.31
CA PRO A 184 8.14 -4.06 16.16
C PRO A 184 8.13 -2.76 16.97
N LYS A 185 9.16 -2.50 17.77
CA LYS A 185 9.30 -1.23 18.51
C LYS A 185 10.01 -0.15 17.71
N VAL A 186 10.69 -0.52 16.64
CA VAL A 186 11.36 0.42 15.74
C VAL A 186 10.39 0.80 14.62
N PRO A 187 10.09 2.10 14.43
CA PRO A 187 9.21 2.54 13.34
C PRO A 187 9.71 2.13 11.97
N MET A 188 8.81 2.06 11.01
CA MET A 188 9.09 1.70 9.63
C MET A 188 9.28 2.96 8.73
N TYR A 189 9.38 2.74 7.43
CA TYR A 189 9.71 3.77 6.43
C TYR A 189 8.53 4.69 6.10
N VAL A 190 7.28 4.24 6.27
CA VAL A 190 6.06 4.97 5.88
C VAL A 190 5.11 5.14 7.06
N SER A 191 4.83 6.38 7.42
CA SER A 191 3.90 6.72 8.51
C SER A 191 2.51 7.01 7.97
N ILE A 192 1.49 6.21 8.37
CA ILE A 192 0.10 6.44 7.99
C ILE A 192 -0.78 6.43 9.26
N PRO A 193 -1.13 7.59 9.81
CA PRO A 193 -1.93 7.71 11.02
C PRO A 193 -3.43 7.49 10.75
N PHE A 194 -3.76 6.34 10.18
CA PHE A 194 -5.13 5.88 9.88
C PHE A 194 -5.33 4.46 10.34
N PHE A 195 -6.41 4.25 11.06
CA PHE A 195 -6.88 2.92 11.45
C PHE A 195 -8.41 2.82 11.40
N MET A 196 -8.89 1.60 11.39
CA MET A 196 -10.32 1.29 11.53
C MET A 196 -10.56 0.53 12.82
N GLY A 197 -11.57 0.96 13.60
CA GLY A 197 -12.07 0.29 14.78
C GLY A 197 -13.30 -0.55 14.46
N LEU A 198 -13.37 -1.74 15.04
CA LEU A 198 -14.41 -2.75 14.76
C LEU A 198 -14.95 -3.29 16.08
N HIS A 199 -16.21 -3.07 16.39
CA HIS A 199 -16.87 -3.60 17.59
C HIS A 199 -18.39 -3.71 17.41
N HIS A 200 -19.05 -4.63 18.13
CA HIS A 200 -20.51 -4.79 18.15
C HIS A 200 -21.13 -4.83 16.75
N GLY A 201 -20.46 -5.43 15.77
CA GLY A 201 -20.91 -5.48 14.37
C GLY A 201 -20.86 -4.15 13.62
N LYS A 202 -20.17 -3.14 14.14
CA LYS A 202 -20.01 -1.81 13.57
C LYS A 202 -18.54 -1.53 13.26
N ALA A 203 -18.30 -0.73 12.23
CA ALA A 203 -16.96 -0.29 11.84
C ALA A 203 -16.91 1.24 11.77
N TYR A 204 -15.75 1.81 12.12
CA TYR A 204 -15.44 3.22 11.92
C TYR A 204 -13.97 3.38 11.55
N GLY A 205 -13.60 4.49 10.93
CA GLY A 205 -12.22 4.89 10.66
C GLY A 205 -11.83 6.16 11.38
N LEU A 206 -10.59 6.24 11.85
CA LEU A 206 -9.97 7.46 12.35
C LEU A 206 -8.72 7.77 11.56
N PHE A 207 -8.68 8.94 10.94
CA PHE A 207 -7.50 9.47 10.27
C PHE A 207 -7.06 10.76 10.97
N PHE A 208 -5.78 10.83 11.37
CA PHE A 208 -5.19 12.01 11.98
C PHE A 208 -4.27 12.73 10.98
N ASN A 209 -4.71 13.90 10.52
CA ASN A 209 -3.92 14.73 9.62
C ASN A 209 -2.86 15.52 10.42
N ASN A 210 -1.88 14.79 10.97
CA ASN A 210 -0.78 15.34 11.75
C ASN A 210 0.50 14.55 11.46
N SER A 211 1.54 15.24 10.99
CA SER A 211 2.79 14.63 10.55
C SER A 211 3.90 14.61 11.60
N TYR A 212 3.65 15.16 12.79
CA TYR A 212 4.60 15.01 13.90
C TYR A 212 4.79 13.54 14.26
N ARG A 213 5.92 13.22 14.87
CA ARG A 213 6.07 11.93 15.52
C ARG A 213 4.86 11.67 16.42
N SER A 214 4.29 10.48 16.32
CA SER A 214 3.09 10.12 17.08
C SER A 214 3.18 8.72 17.66
N VAL A 215 2.44 8.50 18.77
CA VAL A 215 2.37 7.23 19.48
C VAL A 215 0.91 6.83 19.61
N PHE A 216 0.57 5.71 19.04
CA PHE A 216 -0.76 5.08 19.08
C PHE A 216 -0.73 3.90 20.06
N ASN A 217 -1.40 4.03 21.19
CA ASN A 217 -1.50 2.98 22.20
C ASN A 217 -2.94 2.41 22.18
N PHE A 218 -3.10 1.23 21.61
CA PHE A 218 -4.38 0.54 21.46
C PHE A 218 -4.77 -0.28 22.69
N GLY A 219 -4.59 0.28 23.89
CA GLY A 219 -4.93 -0.38 25.16
C GLY A 219 -3.83 -1.26 25.75
N ALA A 220 -2.58 -1.13 25.30
CA ALA A 220 -1.46 -1.86 25.86
C ALA A 220 -1.17 -1.50 27.32
N SER A 221 -1.23 -0.22 27.66
CA SER A 221 -1.00 0.28 29.02
C SER A 221 -2.25 0.31 29.88
N ASN A 222 -3.44 0.38 29.28
CA ASN A 222 -4.71 0.47 29.99
C ASN A 222 -5.84 -0.13 29.15
N LYS A 223 -6.56 -1.11 29.71
CA LYS A 223 -7.65 -1.79 29.00
C LYS A 223 -8.95 -0.98 28.90
N ARG A 224 -9.02 0.20 29.53
CA ARG A 224 -10.22 1.06 29.54
C ARG A 224 -10.22 2.04 28.37
N PHE A 225 -9.05 2.41 27.85
CA PHE A 225 -8.92 3.41 26.78
C PHE A 225 -7.73 3.14 25.88
N ALA A 226 -7.83 3.59 24.64
CA ALA A 226 -6.72 3.84 23.73
C ALA A 226 -6.27 5.30 23.86
N SER A 227 -5.00 5.59 23.52
CA SER A 227 -4.50 6.95 23.48
C SER A 227 -3.65 7.20 22.23
N PHE A 228 -3.83 8.38 21.64
CA PHE A 228 -3.16 8.81 20.41
C PHE A 228 -2.48 10.14 20.67
N ALA A 229 -1.15 10.12 20.77
CA ALA A 229 -0.33 11.24 21.19
C ALA A 229 0.53 11.75 20.05
N PHE A 230 0.56 13.05 19.85
CA PHE A 230 1.35 13.77 18.84
C PHE A 230 2.29 14.74 19.52
N ASP A 231 3.57 14.76 19.11
CA ASP A 231 4.60 15.59 19.75
C ASP A 231 4.44 17.09 19.43
N GLY A 232 3.45 17.48 18.62
CA GLY A 232 3.12 18.87 18.29
C GLY A 232 1.96 19.00 17.33
N GLY A 233 1.67 20.23 16.95
CA GLY A 233 0.61 20.56 16.00
C GLY A 233 -0.80 20.54 16.60
N ALA A 234 -1.80 20.52 15.74
CA ALA A 234 -3.21 20.36 16.11
C ALA A 234 -3.60 18.88 16.14
N LEU A 235 -4.52 18.51 17.03
CA LEU A 235 -5.31 17.29 16.85
C LEU A 235 -6.28 17.55 15.69
N ASP A 236 -6.05 16.94 14.54
CA ASP A 236 -6.87 17.08 13.32
C ASP A 236 -7.36 15.71 12.90
N GLU A 237 -8.49 15.30 13.45
CA GLU A 237 -9.10 13.97 13.38
C GLU A 237 -10.25 13.95 12.38
N PHE A 238 -10.21 13.02 11.43
CA PHE A 238 -11.35 12.69 10.55
C PHE A 238 -11.97 11.38 11.05
N PHE A 239 -13.18 11.47 11.56
CA PHE A 239 -14.02 10.32 11.90
C PHE A 239 -14.81 9.91 10.66
N ILE A 240 -14.78 8.62 10.32
CA ILE A 240 -15.42 8.05 9.12
C ILE A 240 -16.29 6.87 9.55
N HIS A 241 -17.56 6.82 9.11
CA HIS A 241 -18.42 5.68 9.35
C HIS A 241 -19.25 5.32 8.13
N ASP A 242 -19.26 4.04 7.78
CA ASP A 242 -20.17 3.47 6.77
C ASP A 242 -20.42 1.99 7.08
N ALA A 243 -21.28 1.36 6.28
CA ALA A 243 -21.79 -0.01 6.47
C ALA A 243 -20.70 -1.10 6.43
N SER A 244 -19.50 -0.83 5.87
CA SER A 244 -18.43 -1.81 5.74
C SER A 244 -17.04 -1.20 5.75
N VAL A 245 -16.03 -2.00 6.07
CA VAL A 245 -14.60 -1.66 5.97
C VAL A 245 -14.25 -1.17 4.56
N ALA A 246 -14.79 -1.81 3.52
CA ALA A 246 -14.60 -1.39 2.13
C ALA A 246 -15.06 0.06 1.87
N LYS A 247 -16.23 0.45 2.38
CA LYS A 247 -16.77 1.80 2.24
C LYS A 247 -16.00 2.83 3.06
N ILE A 248 -15.51 2.47 4.23
CA ILE A 248 -14.64 3.33 5.04
C ILE A 248 -13.33 3.61 4.27
N LEU A 249 -12.72 2.60 3.64
CA LEU A 249 -11.54 2.78 2.77
C LEU A 249 -11.84 3.70 1.57
N GLU A 250 -13.01 3.57 0.96
CA GLU A 250 -13.44 4.43 -0.15
C GLU A 250 -13.53 5.90 0.29
N HIS A 251 -14.10 6.18 1.46
CA HIS A 251 -14.15 7.54 2.04
C HIS A 251 -12.76 8.05 2.42
N TYR A 252 -11.94 7.24 3.09
CA TYR A 252 -10.58 7.60 3.46
C TYR A 252 -9.74 7.95 2.22
N THR A 253 -9.79 7.12 1.18
CA THR A 253 -9.05 7.39 -0.06
C THR A 253 -9.62 8.54 -0.88
N SER A 254 -10.89 8.92 -0.68
CA SER A 254 -11.41 10.16 -1.24
C SER A 254 -10.84 11.41 -0.56
N LEU A 255 -10.51 11.32 0.72
CA LEU A 255 -9.85 12.40 1.47
C LEU A 255 -8.37 12.52 1.10
N THR A 256 -7.66 11.39 1.04
CA THR A 256 -6.20 11.36 0.85
C THR A 256 -5.77 11.20 -0.61
N GLY A 257 -6.73 11.01 -1.50
CA GLY A 257 -6.52 10.77 -2.92
C GLY A 257 -6.29 9.30 -3.26
N ARG A 258 -6.59 8.94 -4.50
CA ARG A 258 -6.43 7.59 -5.05
C ARG A 258 -5.22 7.51 -5.93
N MET A 259 -4.67 6.30 -6.08
CA MET A 259 -3.57 6.07 -7.00
C MET A 259 -4.02 6.30 -8.45
N PRO A 260 -3.21 6.90 -9.31
CA PRO A 260 -3.46 6.88 -10.76
C PRO A 260 -3.29 5.46 -11.29
N LEU A 261 -4.02 5.11 -12.37
CA LEU A 261 -3.83 3.82 -13.02
C LEU A 261 -2.39 3.69 -13.55
N PRO A 262 -1.59 2.72 -13.07
CA PRO A 262 -0.17 2.62 -13.41
C PRO A 262 0.05 2.11 -14.83
N PRO A 263 1.23 2.28 -15.42
CA PRO A 263 1.57 1.62 -16.67
C PRO A 263 1.61 0.10 -16.48
N LYS A 264 1.08 -0.65 -17.44
CA LYS A 264 0.89 -2.11 -17.33
C LYS A 264 2.21 -2.85 -17.10
N TRP A 265 3.34 -2.36 -17.65
CA TRP A 265 4.66 -2.96 -17.45
C TRP A 265 5.11 -2.97 -15.97
N SER A 266 4.69 -1.97 -15.18
CA SER A 266 5.03 -1.93 -13.76
C SER A 266 4.34 -3.01 -12.91
N LEU A 267 3.34 -3.69 -13.47
CA LEU A 267 2.64 -4.82 -12.86
C LEU A 267 3.32 -6.17 -13.16
N GLY A 268 4.22 -6.21 -14.15
CA GLY A 268 5.00 -7.40 -14.49
C GLY A 268 6.14 -7.64 -13.51
N TYR A 269 6.92 -8.67 -13.79
CA TYR A 269 8.11 -9.01 -13.00
C TYR A 269 9.26 -8.03 -13.28
N GLN A 270 9.89 -7.57 -12.22
CA GLN A 270 11.06 -6.71 -12.28
C GLN A 270 12.26 -7.37 -11.62
N GLN A 271 13.41 -7.36 -12.28
CA GLN A 271 14.67 -7.87 -11.76
C GLN A 271 15.58 -6.74 -11.34
N SER A 272 16.14 -6.83 -10.14
CA SER A 272 17.00 -5.84 -9.53
C SER A 272 18.12 -6.48 -8.73
N ARG A 273 19.16 -5.71 -8.53
CA ARG A 273 20.27 -6.00 -7.62
C ARG A 273 20.98 -4.69 -7.28
N CYS A 274 21.64 -4.65 -6.16
CA CYS A 274 22.57 -3.60 -5.78
C CYS A 274 24.01 -4.09 -6.08
N SER A 275 24.60 -3.92 -7.31
CA SER A 275 23.92 -3.44 -8.53
C SER A 275 24.29 -4.31 -9.73
N TYR A 276 23.54 -4.21 -10.82
CA TYR A 276 24.00 -4.73 -12.13
C TYR A 276 24.84 -3.67 -12.84
N TYR A 277 26.13 -3.86 -12.92
CA TYR A 277 27.07 -3.05 -13.71
C TYR A 277 28.29 -3.86 -14.13
N PRO A 278 28.99 -3.50 -15.25
CA PRO A 278 28.66 -2.45 -16.21
C PRO A 278 27.44 -2.79 -17.08
N GLU A 279 27.15 -1.96 -18.12
CA GLU A 279 25.96 -2.15 -18.99
C GLU A 279 25.87 -3.54 -19.62
N ASP A 280 27.00 -4.22 -19.87
CA ASP A 280 27.03 -5.58 -20.39
C ASP A 280 26.38 -6.60 -19.42
N GLN A 281 26.51 -6.39 -18.11
CA GLN A 281 25.83 -7.22 -17.12
C GLN A 281 24.31 -7.04 -17.20
N VAL A 282 23.84 -5.82 -17.35
CA VAL A 282 22.41 -5.53 -17.54
C VAL A 282 21.89 -6.22 -18.79
N MET A 283 22.62 -6.15 -19.90
CA MET A 283 22.27 -6.80 -21.15
C MET A 283 22.33 -8.32 -21.04
N PHE A 284 23.28 -8.87 -20.26
CA PHE A 284 23.35 -10.32 -19.99
C PHE A 284 22.09 -10.80 -19.26
N ILE A 285 21.66 -10.11 -18.22
CA ILE A 285 20.42 -10.41 -17.48
C ILE A 285 19.22 -10.39 -18.43
N ALA A 286 19.02 -9.30 -19.18
CA ALA A 286 17.91 -9.15 -20.11
C ALA A 286 17.84 -10.29 -21.15
N ARG A 287 18.97 -10.62 -21.77
CA ARG A 287 19.08 -11.70 -22.76
C ARG A 287 18.83 -13.09 -22.15
N THR A 288 19.28 -13.30 -20.91
CA THR A 288 19.11 -14.59 -20.21
C THR A 288 17.64 -14.83 -19.88
N PHE A 289 16.88 -13.82 -19.40
CA PHE A 289 15.44 -13.93 -19.20
C PHE A 289 14.72 -14.33 -20.50
N ARG A 290 15.03 -13.65 -21.62
CA ARG A 290 14.42 -13.96 -22.93
C ARG A 290 14.81 -15.36 -23.44
N ALA A 291 16.10 -15.76 -23.31
CA ALA A 291 16.58 -17.09 -23.72
C ALA A 291 15.90 -18.21 -22.92
N LYS A 292 15.71 -18.01 -21.61
CA LYS A 292 15.06 -18.97 -20.72
C LYS A 292 13.53 -18.92 -20.80
N ARG A 293 12.98 -17.95 -21.51
CA ARG A 293 11.52 -17.70 -21.60
C ARG A 293 10.89 -17.54 -20.22
N ILE A 294 11.52 -16.75 -19.39
CA ILE A 294 10.95 -16.27 -18.12
C ILE A 294 10.44 -14.86 -18.36
N PRO A 295 9.16 -14.56 -18.09
CA PRO A 295 8.62 -13.21 -18.31
C PRO A 295 9.35 -12.13 -17.51
N LEU A 296 9.57 -10.96 -18.15
CA LEU A 296 10.26 -9.81 -17.54
C LEU A 296 9.77 -8.52 -18.19
N ASP A 297 9.36 -7.55 -17.40
CA ASP A 297 8.97 -6.20 -17.86
C ASP A 297 9.95 -5.10 -17.49
N GLY A 298 10.74 -5.29 -16.44
CA GLY A 298 11.63 -4.23 -15.97
C GLY A 298 12.96 -4.74 -15.43
N ILE A 299 14.00 -3.93 -15.65
CA ILE A 299 15.26 -4.03 -14.90
C ILE A 299 15.41 -2.76 -14.08
N VAL A 300 15.78 -2.92 -12.80
CA VAL A 300 15.95 -1.82 -11.87
C VAL A 300 17.42 -1.65 -11.57
N LEU A 301 17.94 -0.46 -11.83
CA LEU A 301 19.32 -0.07 -11.50
C LEU A 301 19.35 0.59 -10.13
N ASP A 302 20.18 0.06 -9.27
CA ASP A 302 20.55 0.70 -8.01
C ASP A 302 21.70 1.68 -8.23
N ALA A 303 22.09 2.45 -7.22
CA ALA A 303 22.87 3.68 -7.28
C ALA A 303 24.25 3.59 -7.96
N ASP A 304 24.81 2.40 -8.21
CA ASP A 304 26.12 2.21 -8.87
C ASP A 304 26.19 2.64 -10.35
N TYR A 305 25.05 2.98 -10.97
CA TYR A 305 25.04 3.60 -12.30
C TYR A 305 25.42 5.07 -12.24
N LEU A 306 25.40 5.68 -11.05
CA LEU A 306 25.81 7.05 -10.80
C LEU A 306 27.34 7.15 -10.64
N HIS A 307 27.88 8.29 -11.02
CA HIS A 307 29.26 8.63 -10.71
C HIS A 307 29.36 9.03 -9.22
N GLU A 308 30.14 8.28 -8.46
CA GLU A 308 30.34 8.50 -7.02
C GLU A 308 29.01 8.66 -6.23
N TYR A 309 27.96 7.94 -6.64
CA TYR A 309 26.62 7.98 -6.05
C TYR A 309 25.95 9.36 -6.04
N GLN A 310 26.42 10.29 -6.90
CA GLN A 310 25.89 11.65 -7.06
C GLN A 310 24.63 11.62 -7.95
N PRO A 311 23.45 12.01 -7.46
CA PRO A 311 22.24 12.09 -8.29
C PRO A 311 22.47 12.90 -9.58
N PHE A 312 21.84 12.47 -10.68
CA PHE A 312 21.90 13.13 -12.00
C PHE A 312 23.26 13.08 -12.70
N ARG A 313 24.27 12.42 -12.16
CA ARG A 313 25.61 12.29 -12.76
C ARG A 313 25.87 10.82 -13.10
N ILE A 314 25.69 10.46 -14.39
CA ILE A 314 25.86 9.07 -14.86
C ILE A 314 27.36 8.69 -14.89
N ASN A 315 27.71 7.51 -14.41
CA ASN A 315 29.04 6.93 -14.54
C ASN A 315 29.29 6.46 -15.97
N LYS A 316 30.06 7.24 -16.74
CA LYS A 316 30.31 6.98 -18.16
C LYS A 316 31.29 5.83 -18.43
N GLU A 317 32.04 5.40 -17.43
CA GLU A 317 32.91 4.20 -17.56
C GLU A 317 32.07 2.93 -17.48
N ARG A 318 31.09 2.89 -16.57
CA ARG A 318 30.17 1.74 -16.39
C ARG A 318 29.03 1.74 -17.40
N PHE A 319 28.53 2.91 -17.77
CA PHE A 319 27.39 3.13 -18.67
C PHE A 319 27.74 4.20 -19.71
N PRO A 320 28.53 3.85 -20.73
CA PRO A 320 28.98 4.80 -21.74
C PRO A 320 27.85 5.51 -22.50
N ASP A 321 26.78 4.77 -22.77
CA ASP A 321 25.61 5.27 -23.50
C ASP A 321 24.30 4.73 -22.91
N MET A 322 23.86 5.34 -21.81
CA MET A 322 22.62 4.95 -21.10
C MET A 322 21.37 5.05 -21.99
N ARG A 323 21.35 6.02 -22.93
CA ARG A 323 20.23 6.17 -23.87
C ARG A 323 20.13 4.97 -24.80
N ARG A 324 21.23 4.54 -25.39
CA ARG A 324 21.30 3.35 -26.23
C ARG A 324 20.91 2.09 -25.46
N LEU A 325 21.37 1.96 -24.22
CA LEU A 325 20.99 0.84 -23.35
C LEU A 325 19.47 0.80 -23.13
N SER A 326 18.87 1.93 -22.76
CA SER A 326 17.43 2.05 -22.53
C SER A 326 16.62 1.71 -23.80
N ASP A 327 17.05 2.24 -24.96
CA ASP A 327 16.37 1.98 -26.24
C ASP A 327 16.51 0.50 -26.63
N THR A 328 17.66 -0.13 -26.37
CA THR A 328 17.90 -1.56 -26.65
C THR A 328 16.99 -2.44 -25.77
N LEU A 329 16.91 -2.15 -24.47
CA LEU A 329 16.03 -2.89 -23.54
C LEU A 329 14.56 -2.73 -23.94
N ARG A 330 14.14 -1.52 -24.30
CA ARG A 330 12.77 -1.25 -24.77
C ARG A 330 12.45 -1.99 -26.06
N GLY A 331 13.44 -2.15 -26.96
CA GLY A 331 13.31 -3.02 -28.15
C GLY A 331 13.08 -4.50 -27.81
N MET A 332 13.38 -4.90 -26.56
CA MET A 332 13.09 -6.22 -26.00
C MET A 332 11.81 -6.23 -25.13
N ASN A 333 11.02 -5.17 -25.13
CA ASN A 333 9.88 -4.96 -24.22
C ASN A 333 10.29 -5.03 -22.74
N ILE A 334 11.41 -4.41 -22.36
CA ILE A 334 11.92 -4.28 -20.99
C ILE A 334 12.11 -2.79 -20.70
N GLU A 335 11.46 -2.29 -19.66
CA GLU A 335 11.63 -0.91 -19.20
C GLU A 335 12.73 -0.81 -18.15
N LEU A 336 13.35 0.35 -18.07
CA LEU A 336 14.41 0.64 -17.12
C LEU A 336 13.90 1.54 -16.00
N THR A 337 14.18 1.16 -14.76
CA THR A 337 13.97 1.96 -13.55
C THR A 337 15.31 2.27 -12.93
N ALA A 338 15.51 3.49 -12.41
CA ALA A 338 16.75 3.89 -11.76
C ALA A 338 16.50 4.53 -10.39
N SER A 339 17.35 4.18 -9.41
CA SER A 339 17.31 4.75 -8.07
C SER A 339 17.87 6.16 -8.03
N VAL A 340 17.35 6.98 -7.13
CA VAL A 340 17.87 8.32 -6.85
C VAL A 340 17.67 8.64 -5.36
N ASN A 341 18.76 9.10 -4.72
CA ASN A 341 18.78 9.50 -3.31
C ASN A 341 18.61 11.03 -3.18
N PRO A 342 18.10 11.53 -2.04
CA PRO A 342 17.86 12.97 -1.85
C PRO A 342 19.11 13.79 -1.54
N GLY A 343 20.23 13.15 -1.20
CA GLY A 343 21.47 13.80 -0.82
C GLY A 343 22.22 14.38 -2.03
N ILE A 344 22.66 15.62 -1.93
CA ILE A 344 23.49 16.31 -2.90
C ILE A 344 24.90 16.40 -2.34
N ALA A 345 25.84 15.61 -2.89
CA ALA A 345 27.21 15.53 -2.40
C ALA A 345 27.92 16.90 -2.44
N ILE A 346 28.67 17.19 -1.39
CA ILE A 346 29.47 18.41 -1.29
C ILE A 346 30.72 18.23 -2.12
N ASP A 347 30.66 18.71 -3.39
CA ASP A 347 31.73 18.57 -4.38
C ASP A 347 31.68 19.75 -5.34
N ASP A 348 32.73 20.58 -5.35
CA ASP A 348 32.83 21.75 -6.20
C ASP A 348 32.95 21.42 -7.70
N THR A 349 33.15 20.16 -8.06
CA THR A 349 33.13 19.70 -9.46
C THR A 349 31.75 19.25 -9.91
N TYR A 350 30.81 19.10 -8.96
CA TYR A 350 29.46 18.63 -9.19
C TYR A 350 28.49 19.78 -9.51
N GLU A 351 28.02 19.84 -10.77
CA GLU A 351 27.24 20.97 -11.26
C GLU A 351 25.89 21.12 -10.51
N GLN A 352 25.28 20.01 -10.10
CA GLN A 352 24.03 20.05 -9.35
C GLN A 352 24.22 20.64 -7.94
N TYR A 353 25.36 20.37 -7.30
CA TYR A 353 25.71 21.03 -6.04
C TYR A 353 25.82 22.55 -6.20
N LYS A 354 26.56 23.01 -7.19
CA LYS A 354 26.70 24.45 -7.49
C LYS A 354 25.36 25.11 -7.81
N SER A 355 24.53 24.45 -8.59
CA SER A 355 23.19 24.98 -8.91
C SER A 355 22.25 24.99 -7.70
N ALA A 356 22.28 23.96 -6.83
CA ALA A 356 21.48 23.91 -5.61
C ALA A 356 21.86 25.04 -4.63
N LEU A 357 23.14 25.33 -4.50
CA LEU A 357 23.63 26.48 -3.71
C LEU A 357 23.16 27.81 -4.30
N LYS A 358 23.32 28.00 -5.63
CA LYS A 358 22.93 29.22 -6.33
C LYS A 358 21.45 29.51 -6.22
N ASP A 359 20.62 28.45 -6.35
CA ASP A 359 19.16 28.58 -6.36
C ASP A 359 18.55 28.55 -4.94
N ASP A 360 19.42 28.41 -3.90
CA ASP A 360 19.08 28.42 -2.47
C ASP A 360 17.94 27.43 -2.13
N VAL A 361 18.14 26.15 -2.51
CA VAL A 361 17.12 25.09 -2.37
C VAL A 361 17.44 24.03 -1.32
N LEU A 362 18.53 24.24 -0.55
CA LEU A 362 19.04 23.28 0.42
C LEU A 362 18.54 23.58 1.83
N LEU A 363 18.27 22.53 2.61
CA LEU A 363 17.85 22.62 4.01
C LEU A 363 18.91 23.31 4.88
N ARG A 364 18.45 24.09 5.85
CA ARG A 364 19.27 24.86 6.78
C ARG A 364 18.88 24.61 8.22
N TYR A 365 19.82 24.79 9.12
CA TYR A 365 19.54 24.97 10.52
C TYR A 365 18.80 26.28 10.81
N ALA A 366 18.23 26.41 12.00
CA ALA A 366 17.52 27.63 12.42
C ALA A 366 18.39 28.89 12.46
N ASP A 367 19.71 28.78 12.57
CA ASP A 367 20.68 29.86 12.51
C ASP A 367 21.08 30.26 11.07
N GLY A 368 20.58 29.51 10.07
CA GLY A 368 20.80 29.77 8.65
C GLY A 368 21.99 29.02 8.02
N GLU A 369 22.77 28.28 8.79
CA GLU A 369 23.81 27.40 8.24
C GLU A 369 23.19 26.22 7.48
N LEU A 370 23.86 25.75 6.42
CA LEU A 370 23.41 24.59 5.66
C LEU A 370 23.46 23.32 6.51
N TRP A 371 22.39 22.54 6.48
CA TRP A 371 22.39 21.23 7.14
C TRP A 371 23.26 20.24 6.36
N VAL A 372 24.10 19.51 7.10
CA VAL A 372 25.05 18.52 6.58
C VAL A 372 24.79 17.19 7.24
N ALA A 373 24.76 16.11 6.44
CA ALA A 373 24.74 14.74 6.94
C ALA A 373 25.37 13.76 5.94
N ASP A 374 25.80 12.60 6.44
CA ASP A 374 26.44 11.59 5.62
C ASP A 374 25.42 10.58 5.07
N ILE A 375 25.58 10.26 3.81
CA ILE A 375 25.09 9.04 3.15
C ILE A 375 26.32 8.47 2.45
N ALA A 376 26.87 7.39 3.01
CA ALA A 376 28.12 6.84 2.52
C ALA A 376 28.10 6.59 0.99
N PRO A 377 29.16 6.93 0.26
CA PRO A 377 30.46 7.44 0.74
C PRO A 377 30.53 8.97 0.85
N ASN A 378 29.42 9.70 0.66
CA ASN A 378 29.41 11.16 0.53
C ASN A 378 28.94 11.87 1.80
N THR A 379 29.51 13.04 2.06
CA THR A 379 28.91 14.07 2.91
C THR A 379 28.00 14.95 2.04
N ASN A 380 26.77 15.17 2.48
CA ASN A 380 25.72 15.73 1.64
C ASN A 380 25.01 16.92 2.29
N HIS A 381 24.47 17.78 1.43
CA HIS A 381 23.33 18.64 1.76
C HIS A 381 22.04 18.02 1.17
N PHE A 382 20.89 18.47 1.64
CA PHE A 382 19.59 17.89 1.24
C PHE A 382 18.66 18.97 0.71
N VAL A 383 17.94 18.63 -0.37
CA VAL A 383 16.98 19.53 -0.98
C VAL A 383 15.76 19.70 -0.08
N ASP A 384 15.25 20.91 0.08
CA ASP A 384 13.97 21.18 0.72
C ASP A 384 12.82 20.94 -0.27
N PHE A 385 12.23 19.74 -0.24
CA PHE A 385 11.06 19.40 -1.06
C PHE A 385 9.77 20.08 -0.58
N SER A 386 9.75 20.72 0.59
CA SER A 386 8.64 21.52 1.06
C SER A 386 8.64 22.94 0.46
N ASP A 387 9.80 23.42 -0.03
CA ASP A 387 9.93 24.63 -0.80
C ASP A 387 9.52 24.40 -2.27
N PRO A 388 8.59 25.18 -2.84
CA PRO A 388 8.26 25.11 -4.26
C PRO A 388 9.47 25.25 -5.18
N ARG A 389 10.51 26.06 -4.79
CA ARG A 389 11.76 26.22 -5.54
C ARG A 389 12.58 24.94 -5.53
N GLY A 390 12.70 24.29 -4.37
CA GLY A 390 13.40 22.99 -4.22
C GLY A 390 12.73 21.89 -5.04
N ARG A 391 11.39 21.79 -4.97
CA ARG A 391 10.63 20.85 -5.82
C ARG A 391 10.89 21.15 -7.31
N ARG A 392 10.81 22.41 -7.73
CA ARG A 392 11.04 22.79 -9.14
C ARG A 392 12.45 22.43 -9.60
N TRP A 393 13.46 22.76 -8.79
CA TRP A 393 14.85 22.41 -9.06
C TRP A 393 15.02 20.89 -9.26
N TRP A 394 14.41 20.09 -8.40
CA TRP A 394 14.44 18.63 -8.50
C TRP A 394 13.75 18.13 -9.77
N ILE A 395 12.54 18.62 -10.06
CA ILE A 395 11.76 18.29 -11.27
C ILE A 395 12.60 18.53 -12.54
N ASP A 396 13.27 19.67 -12.60
CA ASP A 396 14.05 20.05 -13.78
C ASP A 396 15.32 19.19 -13.94
N ASN A 397 15.97 18.78 -12.85
CA ASN A 397 17.10 17.83 -12.88
C ASN A 397 16.64 16.40 -13.22
N MET A 398 15.48 15.96 -12.75
CA MET A 398 14.91 14.65 -13.08
C MET A 398 14.59 14.47 -14.57
N LYS A 399 14.50 15.56 -15.33
CA LYS A 399 14.38 15.53 -16.80
C LYS A 399 15.46 14.66 -17.46
N LEU A 400 16.66 14.62 -16.88
CA LEU A 400 17.75 13.78 -17.37
C LEU A 400 17.30 12.31 -17.58
N TYR A 401 16.58 11.74 -16.64
CA TYR A 401 16.14 10.35 -16.74
C TYR A 401 15.20 10.13 -17.91
N GLN A 402 14.26 11.07 -18.13
CA GLN A 402 13.33 11.02 -19.27
C GLN A 402 14.09 11.16 -20.60
N ASP A 403 15.08 12.06 -20.67
CA ASP A 403 15.94 12.25 -21.85
C ASP A 403 16.78 10.99 -22.15
N LEU A 404 17.18 10.25 -21.10
CA LEU A 404 17.89 8.97 -21.23
C LEU A 404 16.96 7.77 -21.49
N GLY A 405 15.64 7.99 -21.54
CA GLY A 405 14.66 6.93 -21.78
C GLY A 405 14.42 6.01 -20.59
N ILE A 406 14.76 6.45 -19.39
CA ILE A 406 14.47 5.75 -18.13
C ILE A 406 13.07 6.17 -17.69
N HIS A 407 12.13 5.25 -17.70
CA HIS A 407 10.73 5.57 -17.44
C HIS A 407 10.26 5.24 -16.03
N GLY A 408 10.99 4.41 -15.29
CA GLY A 408 10.76 4.16 -13.87
C GLY A 408 11.72 5.01 -13.01
N LEU A 409 11.18 5.64 -11.98
CA LEU A 409 11.95 6.45 -11.04
C LEU A 409 11.82 5.79 -9.65
N TRP A 410 12.95 5.52 -9.00
CA TRP A 410 12.98 4.92 -7.67
C TRP A 410 13.60 5.88 -6.67
N ASN A 411 12.78 6.44 -5.78
CA ASN A 411 13.24 7.27 -4.68
C ASN A 411 13.64 6.39 -3.50
N ASP A 412 14.92 6.38 -3.22
CA ASP A 412 15.51 5.62 -2.13
C ASP A 412 16.11 6.55 -1.08
N MET A 413 16.37 6.06 0.13
CA MET A 413 17.00 6.78 1.25
C MET A 413 16.26 8.07 1.66
N ASN A 414 14.96 8.16 1.44
CA ASN A 414 14.17 9.39 1.53
C ASN A 414 13.31 9.55 2.79
N GLU A 415 13.69 8.94 3.90
CA GLU A 415 13.18 9.19 5.28
C GLU A 415 13.57 10.57 5.84
N PRO A 416 14.74 11.23 5.60
CA PRO A 416 15.95 10.76 4.93
C PRO A 416 16.77 9.79 5.80
N ALA A 417 17.32 8.75 5.15
CA ALA A 417 18.31 7.88 5.77
C ALA A 417 19.67 8.57 5.77
N ILE A 418 20.28 8.66 6.94
CA ILE A 418 21.57 9.27 7.16
C ILE A 418 22.40 8.41 8.12
N ASP A 419 23.66 8.16 7.79
CA ASP A 419 24.50 7.19 8.47
C ASP A 419 24.63 7.46 9.98
N GLY A 420 23.97 6.60 10.79
CA GLY A 420 24.06 6.66 12.25
C GLY A 420 23.50 7.93 12.91
N GLN A 421 22.78 8.76 12.15
CA GLN A 421 22.25 10.05 12.59
C GLN A 421 20.73 10.09 12.46
N ALA A 422 20.11 11.04 13.14
CA ALA A 422 18.74 11.44 12.91
C ALA A 422 18.71 12.91 12.46
N ILE A 423 17.73 13.30 11.67
CA ILE A 423 17.57 14.70 11.32
C ILE A 423 17.36 15.53 12.58
N PRO A 424 18.19 16.57 12.84
CA PRO A 424 18.05 17.39 14.03
C PRO A 424 16.76 18.20 14.04
N ASP A 425 16.12 18.31 15.19
CA ASP A 425 14.86 19.00 15.38
C ASP A 425 14.86 20.46 14.90
N ASN A 426 16.04 21.11 14.90
CA ASN A 426 16.25 22.51 14.51
C ASN A 426 16.60 22.71 13.02
N VAL A 427 16.54 21.67 12.20
CA VAL A 427 16.56 21.80 10.73
C VAL A 427 15.22 22.35 10.29
N MET A 428 15.26 23.41 9.48
CA MET A 428 14.11 24.20 9.05
C MET A 428 13.69 23.87 7.63
N PHE A 429 12.38 23.83 7.43
CA PHE A 429 11.69 23.58 6.18
C PHE A 429 10.81 24.77 5.83
N ASP A 430 10.68 25.08 4.54
CA ASP A 430 9.86 26.19 4.07
C ASP A 430 8.34 25.94 4.25
N PHE A 431 7.87 24.71 3.98
CA PHE A 431 6.47 24.32 4.08
C PHE A 431 5.50 25.25 3.32
N ASP A 432 5.81 25.51 2.04
CA ASP A 432 5.08 26.43 1.17
C ASP A 432 4.95 27.84 1.81
N GLY A 433 6.04 28.33 2.43
CA GLY A 433 6.16 29.65 3.07
C GLY A 433 5.75 29.71 4.55
N GLN A 434 5.25 28.60 5.15
CA GLN A 434 4.81 28.60 6.56
C GLN A 434 5.92 28.30 7.57
N LYS A 435 7.10 28.01 7.11
CA LYS A 435 8.33 27.65 7.85
C LYS A 435 8.08 26.85 9.12
N THR A 436 8.54 25.62 9.12
CA THR A 436 8.49 24.72 10.27
C THR A 436 9.81 24.00 10.47
N SER A 437 9.93 23.21 11.53
CA SER A 437 11.12 22.40 11.79
C SER A 437 10.94 20.93 11.36
N ALA A 438 12.03 20.18 11.40
CA ALA A 438 12.05 18.75 11.13
C ALA A 438 11.06 17.96 11.98
N LEU A 439 10.70 18.44 13.16
CA LEU A 439 9.68 17.81 14.01
C LEU A 439 8.35 17.58 13.31
N GLU A 440 7.93 18.53 12.45
CA GLU A 440 6.69 18.40 11.67
C GLU A 440 6.95 17.86 10.28
N ALA A 441 8.08 18.27 9.65
CA ALA A 441 8.31 18.07 8.24
C ALA A 441 8.83 16.69 7.87
N GLN A 442 9.53 16.00 8.77
CA GLN A 442 10.27 14.77 8.46
C GLN A 442 9.38 13.70 7.81
N ASN A 443 8.21 13.41 8.37
CA ASN A 443 7.33 12.37 7.85
C ASN A 443 6.75 12.69 6.45
N TYR A 444 6.76 13.96 6.02
CA TYR A 444 6.36 14.35 4.67
C TYR A 444 7.51 14.32 3.66
N TYR A 445 8.76 14.28 4.10
CA TYR A 445 9.93 14.45 3.23
C TYR A 445 9.93 13.51 2.03
N GLY A 446 9.81 12.20 2.30
CA GLY A 446 9.77 11.17 1.25
C GLY A 446 8.59 11.31 0.30
N MET A 447 7.40 11.64 0.82
CA MET A 447 6.23 11.86 -0.02
C MET A 447 6.39 13.09 -0.93
N LEU A 448 7.01 14.17 -0.46
CA LEU A 448 7.23 15.38 -1.27
C LEU A 448 8.30 15.15 -2.35
N MET A 449 9.32 14.34 -2.06
CA MET A 449 10.27 13.88 -3.08
C MET A 449 9.59 13.00 -4.14
N ALA A 450 8.74 12.06 -3.71
CA ALA A 450 7.96 11.23 -4.64
C ALA A 450 7.02 12.05 -5.51
N ARG A 451 6.37 13.08 -4.94
CA ARG A 451 5.57 14.05 -5.67
C ARG A 451 6.40 14.76 -6.75
N ALA A 452 7.60 15.25 -6.41
CA ALA A 452 8.47 15.92 -7.37
C ALA A 452 8.91 14.97 -8.51
N ALA A 453 9.22 13.71 -8.19
CA ALA A 453 9.54 12.69 -9.19
C ALA A 453 8.33 12.39 -10.11
N PHE A 454 7.14 12.26 -9.54
CA PHE A 454 5.91 12.05 -10.30
C PHE A 454 5.58 13.24 -11.22
N GLU A 455 5.62 14.47 -10.71
CA GLU A 455 5.39 15.70 -11.47
C GLU A 455 6.42 15.84 -12.61
N SER A 456 7.69 15.45 -12.39
CA SER A 456 8.71 15.41 -13.44
C SER A 456 8.36 14.41 -14.55
N ALA A 457 7.92 13.21 -14.18
CA ALA A 457 7.50 12.19 -15.14
C ALA A 457 6.26 12.64 -15.95
N GLU A 458 5.30 13.32 -15.32
CA GLU A 458 4.15 13.92 -16.04
C GLU A 458 4.59 15.04 -16.99
N GLN A 459 5.50 15.92 -16.54
CA GLN A 459 5.93 17.09 -17.32
C GLN A 459 6.82 16.71 -18.50
N TYR A 460 7.76 15.78 -18.33
CA TYR A 460 8.79 15.46 -19.31
C TYR A 460 8.64 14.09 -19.98
N GLY A 461 7.79 13.22 -19.44
CA GLY A 461 7.52 11.87 -19.98
C GLY A 461 6.62 11.83 -21.22
N GLY A 462 6.14 13.01 -21.70
CA GLY A 462 5.19 13.11 -22.81
C GLY A 462 3.81 12.58 -22.43
N ASN A 463 3.24 11.70 -23.26
CA ASN A 463 1.90 11.12 -23.00
C ASN A 463 1.98 9.80 -22.22
N ARG A 464 3.12 9.48 -21.56
CA ARG A 464 3.27 8.23 -20.82
C ARG A 464 2.72 8.35 -19.41
N ARG A 465 2.27 7.22 -18.86
CA ARG A 465 1.92 7.12 -17.43
C ARG A 465 3.19 7.14 -16.59
N PRO A 466 3.26 7.99 -15.58
CA PRO A 466 4.36 7.96 -14.61
C PRO A 466 4.42 6.62 -13.86
N PHE A 467 5.62 6.18 -13.54
CA PHE A 467 5.87 5.16 -12.54
C PHE A 467 6.98 5.63 -11.60
N VAL A 468 6.63 5.76 -10.33
CA VAL A 468 7.55 6.09 -9.25
C VAL A 468 7.44 5.00 -8.19
N LEU A 469 8.58 4.57 -7.66
CA LEU A 469 8.71 3.72 -6.50
C LEU A 469 9.34 4.56 -5.38
N SER A 470 8.80 4.51 -4.16
CA SER A 470 9.33 5.26 -3.02
C SER A 470 9.51 4.36 -1.81
N ARG A 471 10.64 4.53 -1.08
CA ARG A 471 10.85 3.83 0.19
C ARG A 471 10.03 4.46 1.30
N SER A 472 10.10 5.78 1.42
CA SER A 472 9.43 6.52 2.47
C SER A 472 8.25 7.33 1.97
N GLY A 473 7.29 7.61 2.88
CA GLY A 473 6.11 8.38 2.58
C GLY A 473 5.22 8.67 3.79
N PHE A 474 4.07 9.26 3.50
CA PHE A 474 3.02 9.57 4.47
C PHE A 474 1.66 9.26 3.87
N ALA A 475 0.57 9.37 4.65
CA ALA A 475 -0.79 9.28 4.13
C ALA A 475 -0.97 10.14 2.88
N GLY A 476 -1.44 9.56 1.77
CA GLY A 476 -1.55 10.24 0.47
C GLY A 476 -0.41 9.93 -0.52
N ILE A 477 0.62 9.16 -0.12
CA ILE A 477 1.74 8.74 -1.00
C ILE A 477 1.25 8.01 -2.25
N GLN A 478 0.14 7.26 -2.17
CA GLN A 478 -0.45 6.53 -3.28
C GLN A 478 -0.78 7.38 -4.51
N ARG A 479 -0.94 8.69 -4.35
CA ARG A 479 -1.13 9.63 -5.46
C ARG A 479 0.08 9.72 -6.38
N TYR A 480 1.27 9.38 -5.87
CA TYR A 480 2.53 9.67 -6.52
C TYR A 480 3.38 8.43 -6.76
N ALA A 481 3.31 7.44 -5.88
CA ALA A 481 4.25 6.31 -5.94
C ALA A 481 3.62 4.98 -5.53
N ALA A 482 4.19 3.89 -6.08
CA ALA A 482 4.19 2.59 -5.46
C ALA A 482 5.18 2.61 -4.28
N VAL A 483 5.01 1.68 -3.33
CA VAL A 483 5.87 1.57 -2.15
C VAL A 483 6.42 0.14 -2.06
N TRP A 484 7.66 -0.02 -1.63
CA TRP A 484 8.15 -1.35 -1.23
C TRP A 484 8.50 -1.36 0.26
N SER A 485 8.52 -2.53 0.86
CA SER A 485 8.66 -2.66 2.32
C SER A 485 10.12 -2.52 2.83
N GLY A 486 11.00 -1.86 2.09
CA GLY A 486 12.38 -1.61 2.49
C GLY A 486 13.25 -2.87 2.57
N ASP A 487 14.29 -2.83 3.40
CA ASP A 487 15.40 -3.79 3.46
C ASP A 487 15.07 -5.04 4.28
N ASN A 488 14.34 -5.95 3.68
CA ASN A 488 13.93 -7.21 4.30
C ASN A 488 15.07 -8.26 4.32
N GLN A 489 14.85 -9.37 5.00
CA GLN A 489 15.83 -10.44 5.16
C GLN A 489 15.43 -11.72 4.42
N ALA A 490 16.42 -12.46 3.93
CA ALA A 490 16.26 -13.80 3.34
C ALA A 490 15.94 -14.83 4.42
N LYS A 491 14.71 -14.76 4.99
CA LYS A 491 14.22 -15.63 6.06
C LYS A 491 12.75 -16.00 5.80
N ASP A 492 12.32 -17.11 6.33
CA ASP A 492 10.94 -17.58 6.25
C ASP A 492 9.93 -16.61 6.88
N GLU A 493 10.28 -16.03 8.02
CA GLU A 493 9.45 -15.06 8.73
C GLU A 493 9.16 -13.84 7.87
N HIS A 494 10.12 -13.41 7.05
CA HIS A 494 9.96 -12.27 6.16
C HIS A 494 9.06 -12.53 4.94
N ILE A 495 8.82 -13.81 4.55
CA ILE A 495 7.78 -14.16 3.58
C ILE A 495 6.41 -13.80 4.15
N LEU A 496 6.13 -14.25 5.38
CA LEU A 496 4.86 -13.99 6.06
C LEU A 496 4.70 -12.50 6.40
N LEU A 497 5.77 -11.90 6.89
CA LEU A 497 5.79 -10.48 7.25
C LEU A 497 5.57 -9.58 6.02
N GLY A 498 6.22 -9.89 4.89
CA GLY A 498 6.01 -9.17 3.63
C GLY A 498 4.56 -9.24 3.14
N ALA A 499 3.92 -10.41 3.24
CA ALA A 499 2.50 -10.55 2.93
C ALA A 499 1.64 -9.69 3.86
N LEU A 500 1.92 -9.68 5.17
CA LEU A 500 1.15 -8.91 6.15
C LEU A 500 1.33 -7.39 5.95
N LEU A 501 2.55 -6.92 5.66
CA LEU A 501 2.81 -5.51 5.37
C LEU A 501 2.03 -5.03 4.13
N VAL A 502 2.00 -5.83 3.06
CA VAL A 502 1.20 -5.54 1.86
C VAL A 502 -0.28 -5.42 2.20
N ILE A 503 -0.82 -6.33 3.02
CA ILE A 503 -2.23 -6.30 3.48
C ILE A 503 -2.50 -5.02 4.28
N GLN A 504 -1.62 -4.66 5.21
CA GLN A 504 -1.79 -3.50 6.09
C GLN A 504 -1.68 -2.18 5.32
N MET A 505 -0.75 -2.09 4.37
CA MET A 505 -0.66 -0.95 3.47
C MET A 505 -1.93 -0.80 2.63
N GLY A 506 -2.50 -1.89 2.14
CA GLY A 506 -3.80 -1.90 1.46
C GLY A 506 -4.93 -1.38 2.35
N LEU A 507 -5.02 -1.84 3.62
CA LEU A 507 -5.97 -1.33 4.63
C LEU A 507 -5.74 0.14 5.00
N SER A 508 -4.63 0.72 4.57
CA SER A 508 -4.25 2.11 4.82
C SER A 508 -4.23 2.97 3.55
N GLY A 509 -4.89 2.50 2.48
CA GLY A 509 -5.11 3.26 1.24
C GLY A 509 -3.94 3.25 0.26
N VAL A 510 -2.92 2.39 0.45
CA VAL A 510 -1.77 2.24 -0.46
C VAL A 510 -1.82 0.87 -1.13
N PRO A 511 -2.56 0.72 -2.25
CA PRO A 511 -2.81 -0.59 -2.87
C PRO A 511 -1.64 -1.13 -3.70
N PHE A 512 -0.66 -0.30 -4.07
CA PHE A 512 0.47 -0.69 -4.92
C PHE A 512 1.74 -0.85 -4.09
N THR A 513 1.84 -1.98 -3.39
CA THR A 513 2.95 -2.29 -2.47
C THR A 513 3.48 -3.69 -2.70
N GLY A 514 4.75 -3.95 -2.38
CA GLY A 514 5.34 -5.29 -2.41
C GLY A 514 6.67 -5.36 -1.67
N PRO A 515 7.06 -6.56 -1.17
CA PRO A 515 8.37 -6.78 -0.57
C PRO A 515 9.42 -7.07 -1.64
N ASP A 516 10.69 -6.98 -1.28
CA ASP A 516 11.78 -7.51 -2.10
C ASP A 516 11.80 -9.04 -2.07
N LEU A 517 11.58 -9.67 -3.23
CA LEU A 517 11.56 -11.11 -3.33
C LEU A 517 12.93 -11.73 -3.06
N GLY A 518 12.94 -12.77 -2.26
CA GLY A 518 14.13 -13.51 -1.86
C GLY A 518 14.87 -12.90 -0.69
N GLY A 519 14.45 -11.71 -0.25
CA GLY A 519 15.08 -10.93 0.80
C GLY A 519 16.29 -10.15 0.31
N TYR A 520 16.36 -8.86 0.65
CA TYR A 520 17.46 -7.97 0.30
C TYR A 520 18.76 -8.40 0.96
N ILE A 521 18.71 -8.79 2.24
CA ILE A 521 19.86 -9.11 3.09
C ILE A 521 19.87 -10.58 3.47
N GLY A 522 21.07 -11.13 3.63
CA GLY A 522 21.31 -12.52 4.07
C GLY A 522 21.29 -13.51 2.91
N ASP A 523 21.86 -14.70 3.12
CA ASP A 523 21.94 -15.71 2.08
C ASP A 523 20.71 -16.63 2.13
N GLY A 524 19.99 -16.64 1.03
CA GLY A 524 18.89 -17.56 0.80
C GLY A 524 19.36 -18.95 0.37
N ASN A 525 18.42 -19.87 0.34
CA ASN A 525 18.60 -21.18 -0.25
C ASN A 525 17.49 -21.45 -1.28
N LYS A 526 17.60 -22.57 -1.99
CA LYS A 526 16.65 -22.97 -3.03
C LYS A 526 15.20 -23.00 -2.53
N ASP A 527 14.96 -23.59 -1.37
CA ASP A 527 13.61 -23.79 -0.84
C ASP A 527 12.99 -22.46 -0.38
N LEU A 528 13.78 -21.60 0.23
CA LEU A 528 13.36 -20.26 0.61
C LEU A 528 13.06 -19.39 -0.62
N PHE A 529 13.96 -19.41 -1.61
CA PHE A 529 13.78 -18.59 -2.82
C PHE A 529 12.52 -18.96 -3.59
N ARG A 530 12.28 -20.27 -3.81
CA ARG A 530 11.05 -20.70 -4.50
C ARG A 530 9.78 -20.26 -3.77
N ARG A 531 9.74 -20.35 -2.42
CA ARG A 531 8.57 -19.85 -1.65
C ARG A 531 8.39 -18.35 -1.78
N TRP A 532 9.48 -17.59 -1.77
CA TRP A 532 9.41 -16.16 -2.06
C TRP A 532 8.75 -15.86 -3.40
N VAL A 533 9.12 -16.60 -4.46
CA VAL A 533 8.52 -16.39 -5.78
C VAL A 533 7.06 -16.83 -5.80
N GLU A 534 6.76 -18.01 -5.26
CA GLU A 534 5.39 -18.55 -5.19
C GLU A 534 4.41 -17.59 -4.48
N VAL A 535 4.84 -16.98 -3.38
CA VAL A 535 4.02 -15.99 -2.64
C VAL A 535 4.06 -14.63 -3.33
N GLY A 536 5.24 -14.18 -3.74
CA GLY A 536 5.47 -12.82 -4.23
C GLY A 536 4.75 -12.49 -5.54
N VAL A 537 4.46 -13.49 -6.39
CA VAL A 537 3.69 -13.25 -7.63
C VAL A 537 2.27 -12.73 -7.36
N PHE A 538 1.79 -12.82 -6.12
CA PHE A 538 0.53 -12.27 -5.65
C PHE A 538 0.68 -10.91 -4.91
N ALA A 539 1.90 -10.36 -4.84
CA ALA A 539 2.08 -8.98 -4.39
C ALA A 539 1.68 -8.01 -5.51
N PRO A 540 1.06 -6.88 -5.21
CA PRO A 540 0.75 -5.85 -6.22
C PRO A 540 2.01 -5.38 -6.97
N TYR A 541 3.06 -4.96 -6.26
CA TYR A 541 4.38 -4.68 -6.82
C TYR A 541 5.27 -5.92 -6.75
N LEU A 542 5.87 -6.33 -7.87
CA LEU A 542 6.63 -7.57 -8.00
C LEU A 542 8.07 -7.28 -8.44
N ARG A 543 8.96 -7.14 -7.46
CA ARG A 543 10.40 -6.94 -7.70
C ARG A 543 11.22 -7.99 -6.98
N ASN A 544 12.14 -8.64 -7.68
CA ASN A 544 13.25 -9.38 -7.08
C ASN A 544 14.42 -8.40 -6.91
N HIS A 545 14.84 -8.15 -5.67
CA HIS A 545 15.95 -7.25 -5.38
C HIS A 545 16.88 -7.85 -4.33
N ARG A 546 18.18 -7.65 -4.51
CA ARG A 546 19.21 -8.29 -3.72
C ARG A 546 20.37 -7.34 -3.42
N GLY A 547 20.85 -7.36 -2.18
CA GLY A 547 21.99 -6.56 -1.73
C GLY A 547 23.29 -6.91 -2.42
N GLN A 548 24.25 -5.99 -2.40
CA GLN A 548 25.50 -6.02 -3.19
C GLN A 548 26.36 -7.26 -2.94
N TYR A 549 26.57 -7.64 -1.70
CA TYR A 549 27.47 -8.73 -1.31
C TYR A 549 26.77 -10.07 -1.06
N GLN A 550 25.51 -10.16 -1.44
CA GLN A 550 24.70 -11.34 -1.24
C GLN A 550 24.82 -12.29 -2.45
N ALA A 551 24.50 -13.57 -2.26
CA ALA A 551 24.46 -14.56 -3.34
C ALA A 551 23.47 -14.15 -4.45
N ALA A 552 23.68 -14.66 -5.66
CA ALA A 552 22.79 -14.44 -6.79
C ALA A 552 21.35 -14.89 -6.49
N ASN A 553 20.37 -14.14 -6.99
CA ASN A 553 18.95 -14.36 -6.67
C ASN A 553 18.06 -14.35 -7.93
N GLU A 554 18.63 -14.43 -9.11
CA GLU A 554 17.88 -14.59 -10.35
C GLU A 554 17.16 -15.95 -10.37
N PRO A 555 16.05 -16.10 -11.09
CA PRO A 555 15.25 -17.34 -11.12
C PRO A 555 16.04 -18.62 -11.38
N TRP A 556 17.16 -18.53 -12.08
CA TRP A 556 18.04 -19.67 -12.43
C TRP A 556 19.21 -19.89 -11.44
N ALA A 557 19.40 -19.01 -10.47
CA ALA A 557 20.57 -19.07 -9.58
C ALA A 557 20.58 -20.29 -8.66
N TYR A 558 19.42 -20.87 -8.38
CA TYR A 558 19.24 -22.01 -7.48
C TYR A 558 18.96 -23.34 -8.20
N GLY A 559 19.26 -23.42 -9.50
CA GLY A 559 19.14 -24.63 -10.30
C GLY A 559 17.81 -24.80 -11.02
N GLU A 560 17.70 -25.88 -11.81
CA GLU A 560 16.61 -26.11 -12.77
C GLU A 560 15.22 -26.19 -12.11
N GLU A 561 15.12 -26.76 -10.92
CA GLU A 561 13.85 -26.85 -10.17
C GLU A 561 13.33 -25.46 -9.79
N ALA A 562 14.19 -24.62 -9.21
CA ALA A 562 13.82 -23.25 -8.83
C ALA A 562 13.48 -22.40 -10.05
N GLU A 563 14.21 -22.60 -11.15
CA GLU A 563 13.93 -21.96 -12.45
C GLU A 563 12.56 -22.35 -12.99
N ALA A 564 12.22 -23.64 -13.00
CA ALA A 564 10.95 -24.14 -13.50
C ALA A 564 9.76 -23.62 -12.67
N ILE A 565 9.89 -23.62 -11.33
CA ILE A 565 8.87 -23.08 -10.42
C ILE A 565 8.71 -21.58 -10.64
N SER A 566 9.81 -20.84 -10.69
CA SER A 566 9.79 -19.41 -10.95
C SER A 566 9.10 -19.08 -12.28
N LYS A 567 9.44 -19.80 -13.33
CA LYS A 567 8.83 -19.63 -14.65
C LYS A 567 7.33 -19.88 -14.63
N ALA A 568 6.87 -20.95 -13.96
CA ALA A 568 5.45 -21.27 -13.88
C ALA A 568 4.65 -20.20 -13.10
N TYR A 569 5.12 -19.78 -11.93
CA TYR A 569 4.42 -18.80 -11.11
C TYR A 569 4.49 -17.38 -11.70
N ILE A 570 5.63 -16.97 -12.22
CA ILE A 570 5.74 -15.70 -12.95
C ILE A 570 4.82 -15.74 -14.18
N GLY A 571 4.85 -16.83 -14.99
CA GLY A 571 3.97 -17.03 -16.15
C GLY A 571 2.48 -16.95 -15.77
N PHE A 572 2.10 -17.55 -14.63
CA PHE A 572 0.75 -17.45 -14.09
C PHE A 572 0.30 -16.00 -13.83
N ARG A 573 1.17 -15.17 -13.23
CA ARG A 573 0.88 -13.75 -13.05
C ARG A 573 0.61 -13.05 -14.39
N TYR A 574 1.39 -13.36 -15.43
CA TYR A 574 1.18 -12.79 -16.76
C TYR A 574 -0.11 -13.31 -17.42
N ALA A 575 -0.47 -14.54 -17.17
CA ALA A 575 -1.77 -15.06 -17.60
C ALA A 575 -2.95 -14.41 -16.85
N LEU A 576 -2.77 -14.05 -15.57
CA LEU A 576 -3.75 -13.29 -14.78
C LEU A 576 -3.79 -11.78 -15.10
N MET A 577 -3.03 -11.28 -16.07
CA MET A 577 -2.94 -9.84 -16.32
C MET A 577 -4.30 -9.15 -16.58
N PRO A 578 -5.28 -9.72 -17.30
CA PRO A 578 -6.60 -9.11 -17.42
C PRO A 578 -7.33 -8.96 -16.08
N TYR A 579 -7.19 -9.95 -15.19
CA TYR A 579 -7.74 -9.91 -13.83
C TYR A 579 -7.01 -8.87 -12.98
N LEU A 580 -5.69 -8.93 -12.94
CA LEU A 580 -4.83 -8.04 -12.16
C LEU A 580 -5.00 -6.57 -12.57
N TYR A 581 -4.96 -6.29 -13.87
CA TYR A 581 -5.09 -4.92 -14.38
C TYR A 581 -6.48 -4.34 -14.11
N SER A 582 -7.52 -5.16 -14.21
CA SER A 582 -8.89 -4.77 -13.83
C SER A 582 -9.00 -4.48 -12.32
N THR A 583 -8.30 -5.24 -11.47
CA THR A 583 -8.24 -4.98 -10.02
C THR A 583 -7.48 -3.69 -9.71
N PHE A 584 -6.43 -3.37 -10.45
CA PHE A 584 -5.75 -2.07 -10.34
C PHE A 584 -6.63 -0.90 -10.80
N HIS A 585 -7.47 -1.11 -11.80
CA HIS A 585 -8.48 -0.12 -12.19
C HIS A 585 -9.49 0.09 -11.06
N GLU A 586 -9.99 -0.96 -10.42
CA GLU A 586 -10.85 -0.86 -9.24
C GLU A 586 -10.17 -0.07 -8.11
N ALA A 587 -8.89 -0.35 -7.84
CA ALA A 587 -8.11 0.38 -6.84
C ALA A 587 -7.98 1.87 -7.17
N ALA A 588 -7.78 2.24 -8.43
CA ALA A 588 -7.73 3.62 -8.89
C ALA A 588 -9.08 4.34 -8.77
N GLU A 589 -10.19 3.63 -8.95
CA GLU A 589 -11.55 4.19 -8.88
C GLU A 589 -12.08 4.29 -7.44
N THR A 590 -11.79 3.29 -6.61
CA THR A 590 -12.44 3.12 -5.30
C THR A 590 -11.49 3.17 -4.11
N GLY A 591 -10.18 3.00 -4.33
CA GLY A 591 -9.19 2.81 -3.26
C GLY A 591 -9.13 1.38 -2.72
N MET A 592 -9.92 0.44 -3.25
CA MET A 592 -9.91 -0.96 -2.83
C MET A 592 -8.53 -1.59 -3.08
N PRO A 593 -7.90 -2.26 -2.09
CA PRO A 593 -6.59 -2.87 -2.29
C PRO A 593 -6.61 -4.03 -3.29
N VAL A 594 -5.48 -4.24 -3.95
CA VAL A 594 -5.26 -5.36 -4.87
C VAL A 594 -5.08 -6.66 -4.08
N SER A 595 -4.19 -6.66 -3.07
CA SER A 595 -4.08 -7.76 -2.11
C SER A 595 -4.84 -7.36 -0.85
N ARG A 596 -5.95 -8.06 -0.59
CA ARG A 596 -6.99 -7.68 0.37
C ARG A 596 -6.89 -8.51 1.64
N SER A 597 -6.88 -7.86 2.79
CA SER A 597 -7.14 -8.55 4.06
C SER A 597 -8.50 -9.25 4.02
N LEU A 598 -8.58 -10.44 4.57
CA LEU A 598 -9.85 -11.12 4.78
C LEU A 598 -10.81 -10.32 5.69
N SER A 599 -10.28 -9.41 6.51
CA SER A 599 -11.05 -8.51 7.36
C SER A 599 -11.93 -7.52 6.58
N ILE A 600 -11.71 -7.31 5.29
CA ILE A 600 -12.55 -6.44 4.45
C ILE A 600 -13.94 -7.06 4.25
N ASP A 601 -13.99 -8.34 3.87
CA ASP A 601 -15.23 -9.08 3.59
C ASP A 601 -15.77 -9.79 4.84
N ALA A 602 -14.90 -10.23 5.77
CA ALA A 602 -15.20 -10.98 6.96
C ALA A 602 -14.83 -10.22 8.25
N SER A 603 -15.23 -8.94 8.33
CA SER A 603 -14.79 -7.97 9.34
C SER A 603 -15.02 -8.41 10.79
N PHE A 604 -16.07 -9.19 11.06
CA PHE A 604 -16.45 -9.63 12.42
C PHE A 604 -16.19 -11.12 12.67
N ASP A 605 -15.53 -11.80 11.72
CA ASP A 605 -15.08 -13.17 11.92
C ASP A 605 -13.75 -13.18 12.68
N ALA A 606 -13.77 -13.69 13.91
CA ALA A 606 -12.60 -13.69 14.79
C ALA A 606 -11.42 -14.49 14.24
N SER A 607 -11.68 -15.49 13.37
CA SER A 607 -10.64 -16.37 12.82
C SER A 607 -9.66 -15.61 11.93
N VAL A 608 -10.13 -14.59 11.18
CA VAL A 608 -9.28 -13.84 10.25
C VAL A 608 -8.21 -12.99 10.95
N TYR A 609 -8.37 -12.77 12.27
CA TYR A 609 -7.41 -12.01 13.10
C TYR A 609 -6.50 -12.92 13.92
N SER A 610 -6.71 -14.23 13.85
CA SER A 610 -5.84 -15.17 14.55
C SER A 610 -4.39 -15.03 14.04
N PRO A 611 -3.37 -15.04 14.91
CA PRO A 611 -1.96 -15.07 14.50
C PRO A 611 -1.63 -16.18 13.50
N GLN A 612 -2.42 -17.24 13.45
CA GLN A 612 -2.25 -18.37 12.53
C GLN A 612 -2.74 -18.05 11.11
N TYR A 613 -3.81 -17.24 10.97
CA TYR A 613 -4.50 -16.99 9.68
C TYR A 613 -4.42 -15.55 9.20
N GLN A 614 -3.88 -14.62 9.99
CA GLN A 614 -3.77 -13.20 9.65
C GLN A 614 -2.93 -12.87 8.40
N TYR A 615 -2.16 -13.84 7.90
CA TYR A 615 -1.34 -13.72 6.69
C TYR A 615 -2.10 -14.09 5.41
N GLU A 616 -3.28 -14.70 5.55
CA GLU A 616 -4.14 -15.05 4.42
C GLU A 616 -4.74 -13.79 3.81
N PHE A 617 -4.81 -13.76 2.49
CA PHE A 617 -5.35 -12.61 1.77
C PHE A 617 -6.07 -13.00 0.49
N LEU A 618 -6.94 -12.13 0.01
CA LEU A 618 -7.49 -12.21 -1.34
C LEU A 618 -6.59 -11.43 -2.31
N PHE A 619 -6.15 -12.08 -3.38
CA PHE A 619 -5.58 -11.43 -4.55
C PHE A 619 -6.72 -11.06 -5.51
N GLY A 620 -7.03 -9.78 -5.61
CA GLY A 620 -8.29 -9.30 -6.17
C GLY A 620 -9.49 -9.82 -5.38
N PRO A 621 -10.71 -9.77 -5.94
CA PRO A 621 -11.93 -10.19 -5.23
C PRO A 621 -12.15 -11.70 -5.15
N GLY A 622 -11.38 -12.52 -5.89
CA GLY A 622 -11.74 -13.92 -6.14
C GLY A 622 -10.75 -15.00 -5.75
N LEU A 623 -9.46 -14.68 -5.49
CA LEU A 623 -8.42 -15.68 -5.20
C LEU A 623 -7.88 -15.53 -3.78
N LEU A 624 -8.19 -16.45 -2.88
CA LEU A 624 -7.56 -16.56 -1.58
C LEU A 624 -6.18 -17.21 -1.73
N VAL A 625 -5.16 -16.60 -1.15
CA VAL A 625 -3.78 -17.09 -1.08
C VAL A 625 -3.36 -17.19 0.38
N ASN A 626 -2.83 -18.34 0.78
CA ASN A 626 -2.25 -18.53 2.10
C ASN A 626 -0.73 -18.72 2.00
N PRO A 627 0.08 -17.74 2.41
CA PRO A 627 1.54 -17.85 2.36
C PRO A 627 2.07 -19.02 3.18
N MET A 628 3.09 -19.68 2.64
CA MET A 628 3.81 -20.77 3.30
C MET A 628 5.29 -20.43 3.45
N THR A 629 5.91 -20.94 4.53
CA THR A 629 7.35 -20.93 4.72
C THR A 629 8.03 -22.04 3.94
N SER A 630 9.35 -21.99 3.80
CA SER A 630 10.13 -22.99 3.04
C SER A 630 10.09 -24.39 3.66
N GLN A 631 9.87 -24.47 4.97
CA GLN A 631 9.87 -25.72 5.73
C GLN A 631 8.49 -26.39 5.79
N GLU A 632 7.43 -25.66 5.50
CA GLU A 632 6.07 -26.19 5.55
C GLU A 632 5.79 -27.13 4.36
N ARG A 633 5.19 -28.29 4.65
CA ARG A 633 4.70 -29.26 3.66
C ARG A 633 3.19 -29.45 3.76
N ARG A 634 2.62 -29.09 4.91
CA ARG A 634 1.19 -29.09 5.19
C ARG A 634 0.80 -27.70 5.70
N LYS A 635 -0.31 -27.19 5.21
CA LYS A 635 -0.83 -25.89 5.62
C LYS A 635 -2.28 -26.01 6.04
N GLU A 636 -2.59 -25.38 7.16
CA GLU A 636 -3.95 -25.11 7.58
C GLU A 636 -4.36 -23.76 7.02
N THR A 637 -5.49 -23.71 6.32
CA THR A 637 -6.04 -22.49 5.72
C THR A 637 -7.45 -22.28 6.28
N TYR A 638 -7.72 -21.08 6.76
CA TYR A 638 -9.06 -20.68 7.14
C TYR A 638 -9.81 -20.22 5.90
N LEU A 639 -10.88 -20.90 5.55
CA LEU A 639 -11.78 -20.47 4.48
C LEU A 639 -12.99 -19.75 5.12
N PRO A 640 -13.18 -18.43 4.91
CA PRO A 640 -14.37 -17.73 5.34
C PRO A 640 -15.66 -18.38 4.79
N ALA A 641 -16.82 -18.05 5.38
CA ALA A 641 -18.10 -18.66 5.01
C ALA A 641 -18.38 -18.58 3.50
N GLY A 642 -19.01 -19.63 2.95
CA GLY A 642 -19.35 -19.78 1.54
C GLY A 642 -18.53 -20.88 0.84
N PRO A 643 -18.82 -21.19 -0.42
CA PRO A 643 -18.10 -22.20 -1.18
C PRO A 643 -16.76 -21.67 -1.69
N TRP A 644 -15.76 -22.56 -1.72
CA TRP A 644 -14.42 -22.34 -2.24
C TRP A 644 -13.97 -23.46 -3.15
N TYR A 645 -13.03 -23.21 -4.03
CA TYR A 645 -12.50 -24.18 -4.98
C TYR A 645 -10.98 -24.18 -4.94
N ASP A 646 -10.36 -25.32 -4.67
CA ASP A 646 -8.92 -25.49 -4.83
C ASP A 646 -8.57 -25.38 -6.33
N ILE A 647 -7.68 -24.45 -6.71
CA ILE A 647 -7.39 -24.19 -8.13
C ILE A 647 -6.63 -25.33 -8.83
N PHE A 648 -5.99 -26.24 -8.09
CA PHE A 648 -5.23 -27.35 -8.63
C PHE A 648 -6.08 -28.60 -8.86
N THR A 649 -7.11 -28.81 -8.03
CA THR A 649 -7.95 -30.02 -8.07
C THR A 649 -9.36 -29.78 -8.55
N ASP A 650 -9.82 -28.51 -8.54
CA ASP A 650 -11.19 -28.10 -8.75
C ASP A 650 -12.20 -28.67 -7.70
N GLU A 651 -11.64 -29.11 -6.55
CA GLU A 651 -12.46 -29.61 -5.45
C GLU A 651 -13.21 -28.45 -4.81
N ARG A 652 -14.54 -28.63 -4.69
CA ARG A 652 -15.40 -27.68 -3.97
C ARG A 652 -15.36 -27.97 -2.48
N LEU A 653 -15.04 -26.94 -1.70
CA LEU A 653 -14.96 -26.95 -0.25
C LEU A 653 -15.98 -25.98 0.34
N GLU A 654 -16.58 -26.34 1.48
CA GLU A 654 -17.41 -25.40 2.25
C GLU A 654 -16.53 -24.63 3.22
N GLY A 655 -16.70 -23.29 3.25
CA GLY A 655 -16.01 -22.39 4.18
C GLY A 655 -16.63 -22.35 5.57
N GLY A 656 -16.28 -21.32 6.35
CA GLY A 656 -16.59 -21.22 7.80
C GLY A 656 -15.75 -22.18 8.63
N ARG A 657 -14.64 -22.68 8.09
CA ARG A 657 -13.79 -23.69 8.75
C ARG A 657 -12.35 -23.65 8.28
N VAL A 658 -11.50 -24.31 9.04
CA VAL A 658 -10.11 -24.59 8.65
C VAL A 658 -10.09 -25.85 7.78
N VAL A 659 -9.35 -25.79 6.69
CA VAL A 659 -9.00 -26.93 5.84
C VAL A 659 -7.50 -27.16 5.91
N ALA A 660 -7.08 -28.42 6.00
CA ALA A 660 -5.67 -28.79 6.03
C ALA A 660 -5.32 -29.55 4.76
N THR A 661 -4.37 -29.06 4.02
CA THR A 661 -3.93 -29.65 2.77
C THR A 661 -2.44 -29.95 2.82
N ASP A 662 -2.06 -31.16 2.35
CA ASP A 662 -0.67 -31.53 2.14
C ASP A 662 -0.23 -31.00 0.78
N TYR A 663 0.69 -30.02 0.78
CA TYR A 663 1.25 -29.47 -0.44
C TYR A 663 2.59 -30.11 -0.74
N ALA A 664 2.60 -31.06 -1.67
CA ALA A 664 3.81 -31.70 -2.11
C ALA A 664 4.70 -30.69 -2.86
N GLY A 665 5.59 -30.05 -2.13
CA GLY A 665 6.79 -29.37 -2.62
C GLY A 665 6.62 -28.08 -3.43
N HIS A 666 5.65 -27.96 -4.35
CA HIS A 666 5.63 -26.91 -5.39
C HIS A 666 4.29 -26.20 -5.53
N ARG A 667 3.48 -26.23 -4.49
CA ARG A 667 2.16 -25.59 -4.49
C ARG A 667 1.98 -24.72 -3.26
N LEU A 668 1.21 -23.65 -3.43
CA LEU A 668 0.62 -22.86 -2.35
C LEU A 668 -0.85 -23.23 -2.19
N PRO A 669 -1.43 -23.02 -1.00
CA PRO A 669 -2.88 -22.94 -0.85
C PRO A 669 -3.42 -21.76 -1.62
N ILE A 670 -4.11 -22.04 -2.73
CA ILE A 670 -4.78 -21.04 -3.54
C ILE A 670 -6.20 -21.52 -3.80
N PHE A 671 -7.19 -20.74 -3.38
CA PHE A 671 -8.60 -21.09 -3.51
C PHE A 671 -9.36 -20.00 -4.24
N ALA A 672 -10.17 -20.38 -5.22
CA ALA A 672 -11.11 -19.48 -5.83
C ALA A 672 -12.41 -19.41 -5.02
N LYS A 673 -12.91 -18.21 -4.76
CA LYS A 673 -14.17 -17.98 -4.05
C LYS A 673 -15.35 -18.43 -4.94
N GLY A 674 -16.38 -19.00 -4.34
CA GLY A 674 -17.63 -19.25 -5.08
C GLY A 674 -18.20 -17.97 -5.67
N SER A 675 -18.78 -18.06 -6.84
CA SER A 675 -19.22 -16.94 -7.70
C SER A 675 -18.08 -16.06 -8.25
N ALA A 676 -16.81 -16.37 -8.02
CA ALA A 676 -15.69 -15.61 -8.58
C ALA A 676 -15.67 -15.66 -10.12
N ILE A 677 -15.26 -14.54 -10.72
CA ILE A 677 -15.07 -14.36 -12.16
C ILE A 677 -13.62 -13.94 -12.36
N ILE A 678 -12.82 -14.78 -13.02
CA ILE A 678 -11.38 -14.58 -13.17
C ILE A 678 -11.02 -14.60 -14.66
N PRO A 679 -10.91 -13.43 -15.32
CA PRO A 679 -10.45 -13.36 -16.71
C PRO A 679 -8.93 -13.57 -16.78
N MET A 680 -8.51 -14.41 -17.72
CA MET A 680 -7.12 -14.75 -17.99
C MET A 680 -6.83 -14.63 -19.50
N GLN A 681 -5.55 -14.45 -19.81
CA GLN A 681 -5.01 -14.47 -21.17
C GLN A 681 -3.99 -15.60 -21.34
N ARG A 682 -3.45 -15.80 -22.53
CA ARG A 682 -2.28 -16.67 -22.69
C ARG A 682 -1.07 -16.07 -21.99
N GLU A 683 -0.15 -16.91 -21.55
CA GLU A 683 1.15 -16.46 -21.06
C GLU A 683 1.91 -15.71 -22.16
N VAL A 684 2.55 -14.61 -21.76
CA VAL A 684 3.40 -13.76 -22.60
C VAL A 684 4.73 -13.48 -21.90
N GLN A 685 5.74 -13.03 -22.66
CA GLN A 685 7.07 -12.75 -22.09
C GLN A 685 7.22 -11.32 -21.56
N SER A 686 6.27 -10.45 -21.90
CA SER A 686 6.14 -9.08 -21.40
C SER A 686 4.66 -8.68 -21.44
N THR A 687 4.23 -7.79 -20.55
CA THR A 687 2.90 -7.18 -20.59
C THR A 687 2.66 -6.34 -21.85
N GLN A 688 3.72 -6.06 -22.62
CA GLN A 688 3.67 -5.33 -23.89
C GLN A 688 3.54 -6.24 -25.12
N ASP A 689 3.64 -7.57 -24.93
CA ASP A 689 3.44 -8.54 -26.00
C ASP A 689 1.95 -8.68 -26.31
N ASP A 690 1.64 -9.17 -27.53
CA ASP A 690 0.27 -9.50 -27.93
C ASP A 690 -0.28 -10.62 -27.02
N PRO A 691 -1.36 -10.40 -26.25
CA PRO A 691 -1.97 -11.41 -25.38
C PRO A 691 -2.78 -12.47 -26.14
N GLY A 692 -2.88 -12.34 -27.46
CA GLY A 692 -3.74 -13.15 -28.30
C GLY A 692 -5.18 -12.68 -28.33
N SER A 693 -6.01 -13.36 -29.15
CA SER A 693 -7.39 -12.95 -29.41
C SER A 693 -8.44 -13.58 -28.48
N VAL A 694 -8.05 -14.48 -27.57
CA VAL A 694 -8.96 -15.21 -26.69
C VAL A 694 -8.83 -14.73 -25.24
N LEU A 695 -9.94 -14.23 -24.67
CA LEU A 695 -10.07 -14.01 -23.24
C LEU A 695 -10.67 -15.27 -22.60
N THR A 696 -9.92 -15.95 -21.75
CA THR A 696 -10.43 -17.09 -20.97
C THR A 696 -11.04 -16.56 -19.68
N VAL A 697 -12.31 -16.81 -19.43
CA VAL A 697 -13.04 -16.38 -18.25
C VAL A 697 -13.39 -17.59 -17.42
N HIS A 698 -12.73 -17.76 -16.28
CA HIS A 698 -13.06 -18.78 -15.29
C HIS A 698 -14.18 -18.29 -14.40
N VAL A 699 -15.24 -19.08 -14.24
CA VAL A 699 -16.37 -18.79 -13.37
C VAL A 699 -16.59 -19.96 -12.43
N PHE A 700 -16.62 -19.68 -11.15
CA PHE A 700 -16.78 -20.68 -10.10
C PHE A 700 -18.24 -20.69 -9.62
N ASN A 701 -18.86 -21.87 -9.56
CA ASN A 701 -20.25 -21.99 -9.09
C ASN A 701 -20.37 -21.55 -7.64
N GLY A 702 -21.36 -20.73 -7.34
CA GLY A 702 -21.60 -20.19 -6.00
C GLY A 702 -23.07 -19.90 -5.79
N THR A 703 -23.41 -19.39 -4.61
CA THR A 703 -24.76 -19.07 -4.18
C THR A 703 -25.12 -17.60 -4.39
N ASP A 704 -24.11 -16.74 -4.46
CA ASP A 704 -24.29 -15.29 -4.46
C ASP A 704 -24.18 -14.71 -5.86
N ARG A 705 -24.92 -13.65 -6.12
CA ARG A 705 -24.68 -12.81 -7.29
C ARG A 705 -23.32 -12.15 -7.17
N ASN A 706 -22.62 -12.07 -8.29
CA ASN A 706 -21.34 -11.40 -8.34
C ASN A 706 -21.13 -10.68 -9.67
N GLU A 707 -20.36 -9.61 -9.62
CA GLU A 707 -19.99 -8.83 -10.80
C GLU A 707 -18.47 -8.60 -10.83
N PHE A 708 -17.90 -8.61 -12.01
CA PHE A 708 -16.49 -8.27 -12.22
C PHE A 708 -16.38 -7.32 -13.41
N VAL A 709 -15.72 -6.20 -13.22
CA VAL A 709 -15.44 -5.23 -14.28
C VAL A 709 -14.14 -5.58 -14.94
N VAL A 710 -14.20 -6.02 -16.20
CA VAL A 710 -13.01 -6.19 -17.04
C VAL A 710 -12.66 -4.86 -17.66
N TYR A 711 -11.45 -4.40 -17.40
CA TYR A 711 -10.89 -3.16 -17.94
C TYR A 711 -9.66 -3.45 -18.80
N ASP A 712 -9.55 -2.75 -19.92
CA ASP A 712 -8.42 -2.82 -20.83
C ASP A 712 -8.15 -1.49 -21.52
N ASP A 713 -6.89 -1.19 -21.82
CA ASP A 713 -6.41 -0.04 -22.58
C ASP A 713 -5.01 -0.33 -23.13
N ASP A 714 -4.30 0.66 -23.66
CA ASP A 714 -2.95 0.45 -24.20
C ASP A 714 -1.88 0.15 -23.13
N GLY A 715 -2.21 0.31 -21.84
CA GLY A 715 -1.30 0.07 -20.73
C GLY A 715 -0.10 1.02 -20.63
N LYS A 716 -0.02 2.06 -21.42
CA LYS A 716 1.16 2.92 -21.58
C LYS A 716 0.87 4.41 -21.45
N THR A 717 -0.21 4.88 -22.10
CA THR A 717 -0.46 6.30 -22.28
C THR A 717 -1.56 6.82 -21.35
N LEU A 718 -1.64 8.15 -21.21
CA LEU A 718 -2.69 8.85 -20.50
C LEU A 718 -3.98 8.98 -21.32
N ASP A 719 -4.06 8.39 -22.51
CA ASP A 719 -5.22 8.49 -23.39
C ASP A 719 -6.47 7.83 -22.80
N TYR A 720 -6.33 6.94 -21.81
CA TYR A 720 -7.47 6.41 -21.06
C TYR A 720 -8.29 7.52 -20.39
N ARG A 721 -7.64 8.60 -19.94
CA ARG A 721 -8.31 9.80 -19.39
C ARG A 721 -9.18 10.53 -20.42
N LYS A 722 -8.96 10.25 -21.72
CA LYS A 722 -9.70 10.81 -22.88
C LYS A 722 -10.71 9.81 -23.46
N GLY A 723 -11.03 8.73 -22.74
CA GLY A 723 -11.99 7.72 -23.18
C GLY A 723 -11.42 6.59 -24.04
N ARG A 724 -10.08 6.52 -24.23
CA ARG A 724 -9.42 5.41 -24.95
C ARG A 724 -9.15 4.23 -24.01
N PHE A 725 -10.21 3.67 -23.49
CA PHE A 725 -10.25 2.44 -22.72
C PHE A 725 -11.38 1.55 -23.20
N ARG A 726 -11.43 0.30 -22.75
CA ARG A 726 -12.54 -0.63 -22.89
C ARG A 726 -12.89 -1.19 -21.52
N LYS A 727 -14.12 -0.97 -21.09
CA LYS A 727 -14.63 -1.45 -19.81
C LYS A 727 -15.95 -2.18 -20.03
N ARG A 728 -16.12 -3.37 -19.46
CA ARG A 728 -17.39 -4.09 -19.44
C ARG A 728 -17.55 -4.89 -18.16
N THR A 729 -18.79 -4.98 -17.68
CA THR A 729 -19.15 -5.80 -16.53
C THR A 729 -19.54 -7.19 -16.97
N ILE A 730 -19.01 -8.21 -16.27
CA ILE A 730 -19.47 -9.59 -16.34
C ILE A 730 -20.24 -9.85 -15.05
N ALA A 731 -21.57 -10.13 -15.17
CA ALA A 731 -22.47 -10.35 -14.03
C ALA A 731 -22.90 -11.81 -13.99
N PHE A 732 -22.65 -12.49 -12.87
CA PHE A 732 -23.06 -13.86 -12.58
C PHE A 732 -24.30 -13.87 -11.68
N ASP A 733 -25.35 -14.55 -12.11
CA ASP A 733 -26.59 -14.78 -11.34
C ASP A 733 -26.85 -16.28 -11.24
N PRO A 734 -26.52 -16.93 -10.12
CA PRO A 734 -26.72 -18.37 -9.94
C PRO A 734 -28.19 -18.76 -9.87
N VAL A 735 -29.08 -17.89 -9.38
CA VAL A 735 -30.51 -18.14 -9.30
C VAL A 735 -31.17 -18.14 -10.68
N ALA A 736 -30.83 -17.15 -11.49
CA ALA A 736 -31.32 -17.06 -12.87
C ALA A 736 -30.53 -17.99 -13.81
N ARG A 737 -29.50 -18.68 -13.34
CA ARG A 737 -28.58 -19.54 -14.11
C ARG A 737 -28.07 -18.84 -15.36
N GLN A 738 -27.50 -17.66 -15.16
CA GLN A 738 -27.02 -16.84 -16.28
C GLN A 738 -25.72 -16.08 -15.95
N LEU A 739 -24.99 -15.80 -17.02
CA LEU A 739 -23.87 -14.89 -17.04
C LEU A 739 -24.14 -13.82 -18.11
N LYS A 740 -24.09 -12.56 -17.71
CA LYS A 740 -24.34 -11.42 -18.60
C LYS A 740 -23.06 -10.61 -18.77
N PHE A 741 -22.69 -10.34 -20.02
CA PHE A 741 -21.62 -9.39 -20.34
C PHE A 741 -22.30 -8.10 -20.83
N SER A 742 -22.06 -6.98 -20.15
CA SER A 742 -22.62 -5.69 -20.53
C SER A 742 -22.04 -5.19 -21.86
N ARG A 743 -22.70 -4.21 -22.46
CA ARG A 743 -22.09 -3.47 -23.58
C ARG A 743 -20.78 -2.84 -23.13
N PRO A 744 -19.69 -2.95 -23.90
CA PRO A 744 -18.44 -2.28 -23.60
C PRO A 744 -18.59 -0.75 -23.64
N GLU A 745 -17.92 -0.08 -22.70
CA GLU A 745 -17.73 1.36 -22.66
C GLU A 745 -16.33 1.72 -23.15
N GLY A 746 -16.17 2.97 -23.65
CA GLY A 746 -14.89 3.48 -24.15
C GLY A 746 -14.62 3.14 -25.63
N SER A 747 -13.49 3.63 -26.14
CA SER A 747 -13.15 3.58 -27.58
C SER A 747 -11.88 2.74 -27.89
N TYR A 748 -11.30 2.08 -26.90
CA TYR A 748 -10.13 1.22 -27.11
C TYR A 748 -10.53 -0.11 -27.77
N GLU A 749 -9.80 -0.49 -28.80
CA GLU A 749 -9.97 -1.77 -29.45
C GLU A 749 -9.12 -2.83 -28.74
N SER A 750 -9.72 -3.54 -27.78
CA SER A 750 -9.07 -4.67 -27.11
C SER A 750 -8.64 -5.74 -28.09
N PRO A 751 -7.51 -6.44 -27.89
CA PRO A 751 -7.08 -7.56 -28.73
C PRO A 751 -8.04 -8.75 -28.65
N PHE A 752 -8.79 -8.90 -27.58
CA PHE A 752 -9.70 -10.02 -27.36
C PHE A 752 -10.92 -9.95 -28.30
N ARG A 753 -11.09 -10.98 -29.16
CA ARG A 753 -12.18 -11.12 -30.14
C ARG A 753 -13.07 -12.33 -29.85
N ARG A 754 -12.59 -13.24 -28.98
CA ARG A 754 -13.29 -14.46 -28.57
C ARG A 754 -13.24 -14.62 -27.06
N ILE A 755 -14.30 -15.18 -26.50
CA ILE A 755 -14.42 -15.54 -25.10
C ILE A 755 -14.44 -17.05 -25.00
N ARG A 756 -13.54 -17.59 -24.19
CA ARG A 756 -13.56 -18.98 -23.72
C ARG A 756 -14.02 -18.98 -22.28
N LEU A 757 -15.24 -19.41 -22.03
CA LEU A 757 -15.83 -19.49 -20.72
C LEU A 757 -15.56 -20.89 -20.13
N VAL A 758 -14.92 -20.94 -18.96
CA VAL A 758 -14.61 -22.17 -18.21
C VAL A 758 -15.44 -22.18 -16.94
N LEU A 759 -16.31 -23.18 -16.79
CA LEU A 759 -17.28 -23.28 -15.70
C LEU A 759 -16.85 -24.33 -14.66
N HIS A 760 -16.47 -23.89 -13.48
CA HIS A 760 -15.98 -24.70 -12.37
C HIS A 760 -17.10 -25.06 -11.41
N GLY A 761 -17.25 -26.34 -11.06
CA GLY A 761 -18.29 -26.80 -10.12
C GLY A 761 -19.71 -26.81 -10.68
N PHE A 762 -19.88 -26.72 -12.00
CA PHE A 762 -21.20 -26.78 -12.65
C PHE A 762 -21.54 -28.21 -13.17
N GLY A 763 -21.39 -29.21 -12.30
CA GLY A 763 -21.46 -30.63 -12.70
C GLY A 763 -22.73 -31.10 -13.41
N ASP A 764 -23.83 -30.33 -13.36
CA ASP A 764 -25.15 -30.75 -13.84
C ASP A 764 -25.64 -30.00 -15.11
N ILE A 765 -24.72 -29.28 -15.79
CA ILE A 765 -25.10 -28.56 -17.00
C ILE A 765 -25.34 -29.55 -18.14
N ARG A 766 -26.57 -29.58 -18.66
CA ARG A 766 -26.99 -30.41 -19.80
C ARG A 766 -27.00 -29.66 -21.10
N GLY A 767 -27.05 -28.33 -21.07
CA GLY A 767 -27.05 -27.50 -22.24
C GLY A 767 -26.82 -26.04 -21.87
N ALA A 768 -26.42 -25.26 -22.89
CA ALA A 768 -26.24 -23.82 -22.72
C ALA A 768 -26.69 -23.07 -24.00
N THR A 769 -27.05 -21.83 -23.82
CA THR A 769 -27.35 -20.91 -24.90
C THR A 769 -26.51 -19.63 -24.78
N VAL A 770 -26.09 -19.09 -25.91
CA VAL A 770 -25.49 -17.78 -26.04
C VAL A 770 -26.40 -16.88 -26.87
N ASN A 771 -26.90 -15.82 -26.26
CA ASN A 771 -27.88 -14.92 -26.88
C ASN A 771 -29.13 -15.68 -27.46
N GLY A 772 -29.60 -16.68 -26.70
CA GLY A 772 -30.76 -17.51 -27.06
C GLY A 772 -30.47 -18.59 -28.09
N LYS A 773 -29.26 -18.69 -28.65
CA LYS A 773 -28.89 -19.75 -29.60
C LYS A 773 -28.20 -20.89 -28.84
N PRO A 774 -28.55 -22.15 -29.11
CA PRO A 774 -27.83 -23.29 -28.50
C PRO A 774 -26.32 -23.21 -28.80
N SER A 775 -25.52 -23.50 -27.78
CA SER A 775 -24.05 -23.51 -27.87
C SER A 775 -23.53 -24.88 -27.46
N THR A 776 -22.47 -25.33 -28.14
CA THR A 776 -21.86 -26.63 -27.85
C THR A 776 -21.05 -26.54 -26.57
N LEU A 777 -21.39 -27.38 -25.58
CA LEU A 777 -20.61 -27.60 -24.40
C LEU A 777 -19.48 -28.60 -24.72
N GLN A 778 -18.24 -28.18 -24.42
CA GLN A 778 -17.08 -29.06 -24.43
C GLN A 778 -16.76 -29.48 -23.00
N SER A 779 -16.15 -30.62 -22.81
CA SER A 779 -15.68 -31.10 -21.49
C SER A 779 -14.17 -31.32 -21.58
N GLN A 780 -13.41 -30.51 -20.86
CA GLN A 780 -11.93 -30.54 -20.86
C GLN A 780 -11.36 -30.11 -19.52
N VAL A 781 -10.24 -30.69 -19.12
CA VAL A 781 -9.46 -30.19 -17.98
C VAL A 781 -8.74 -28.90 -18.39
N VAL A 782 -9.05 -27.81 -17.72
CA VAL A 782 -8.41 -26.50 -17.91
C VAL A 782 -7.78 -26.07 -16.60
N ARG A 783 -6.48 -26.05 -16.53
CA ARG A 783 -5.72 -25.62 -15.36
C ARG A 783 -5.42 -24.14 -15.44
N MET A 784 -5.57 -23.43 -14.34
CA MET A 784 -5.17 -22.02 -14.22
C MET A 784 -3.65 -21.90 -14.04
N LEU A 785 -3.06 -22.79 -13.27
CA LEU A 785 -1.63 -22.89 -12.99
C LEU A 785 -1.18 -24.33 -13.19
N ASP A 786 -0.03 -24.54 -13.82
CA ASP A 786 0.60 -25.87 -13.95
C ASP A 786 1.00 -26.38 -12.55
N PRO A 787 0.53 -27.56 -12.12
CA PRO A 787 0.89 -28.11 -10.82
C PRO A 787 2.34 -28.60 -10.73
N LEU A 788 3.13 -28.57 -11.81
CA LEU A 788 4.53 -29.01 -11.88
C LEU A 788 4.74 -30.45 -11.39
N ASP A 789 3.83 -31.34 -11.74
CA ASP A 789 3.81 -32.71 -11.25
C ASP A 789 5.11 -33.49 -11.58
N ALA A 790 5.81 -33.12 -12.64
CA ALA A 790 7.09 -33.72 -13.01
C ALA A 790 8.20 -33.47 -11.96
N LEU A 791 8.13 -32.40 -11.19
CA LEU A 791 9.09 -32.08 -10.15
C LEU A 791 8.84 -32.81 -8.83
N ARG A 792 7.68 -33.45 -8.68
CA ARG A 792 7.33 -34.22 -7.47
C ARG A 792 8.05 -35.56 -7.36
N ASP A 793 8.44 -36.17 -8.48
CA ASP A 793 8.97 -37.51 -8.53
C ASP A 793 10.33 -37.65 -7.85
N VAL A 794 11.02 -36.55 -7.57
CA VAL A 794 12.36 -36.52 -6.97
C VAL A 794 12.35 -36.79 -5.45
N TYR A 795 11.24 -36.55 -4.77
CA TYR A 795 11.19 -36.51 -3.30
C TYR A 795 10.27 -37.53 -2.64
N TYR A 796 9.48 -38.32 -3.40
CA TYR A 796 8.45 -39.18 -2.84
C TYR A 796 8.48 -40.60 -3.37
N ASP A 797 8.01 -41.53 -2.55
CA ASP A 797 7.73 -42.91 -2.98
C ASP A 797 6.71 -42.91 -4.13
N LYS A 798 6.96 -43.76 -5.14
CA LYS A 798 6.09 -43.85 -6.33
C LYS A 798 4.64 -44.18 -6.02
N ALA A 799 4.39 -45.07 -5.02
CA ALA A 799 3.04 -45.44 -4.63
C ALA A 799 2.30 -44.29 -3.96
N TYR A 800 3.00 -43.51 -3.15
CA TYR A 800 2.45 -42.31 -2.54
C TYR A 800 2.13 -41.21 -3.59
N LEU A 801 3.06 -40.99 -4.54
CA LEU A 801 2.82 -40.05 -5.65
C LEU A 801 1.64 -40.46 -6.53
N GLU A 802 1.48 -41.76 -6.84
CA GLU A 802 0.32 -42.24 -7.58
C GLU A 802 -0.98 -42.03 -6.81
N SER A 803 -0.99 -42.27 -5.51
CA SER A 803 -2.15 -41.99 -4.66
C SER A 803 -2.50 -40.49 -4.63
N LEU A 804 -1.49 -39.61 -4.59
CA LEU A 804 -1.69 -38.15 -4.69
C LEU A 804 -2.25 -37.77 -6.05
N ARG A 805 -1.67 -38.26 -7.15
CA ARG A 805 -2.15 -38.00 -8.51
C ARG A 805 -3.63 -38.41 -8.70
N GLN A 806 -4.02 -39.56 -8.15
CA GLN A 806 -5.42 -40.01 -8.21
C GLN A 806 -6.33 -39.14 -7.36
N LYS A 807 -5.90 -38.74 -6.17
CA LYS A 807 -6.65 -37.89 -5.24
C LYS A 807 -6.76 -36.44 -5.74
N GLU A 808 -5.76 -35.96 -6.46
CA GLU A 808 -5.65 -34.61 -7.01
C GLU A 808 -6.00 -34.51 -8.49
N SER A 809 -6.62 -35.55 -9.07
CA SER A 809 -7.05 -35.50 -10.47
C SER A 809 -8.17 -34.47 -10.66
N MET A 810 -7.85 -33.41 -11.41
CA MET A 810 -8.83 -32.41 -11.74
C MET A 810 -9.92 -32.98 -12.66
N LYS A 811 -11.19 -32.76 -12.31
CA LYS A 811 -12.32 -33.15 -13.17
C LYS A 811 -12.42 -32.19 -14.37
N PRO A 812 -12.90 -32.69 -15.53
CA PRO A 812 -13.12 -31.82 -16.67
C PRO A 812 -14.19 -30.76 -16.36
N GLN A 813 -13.92 -29.51 -16.76
CA GLN A 813 -14.86 -28.39 -16.69
C GLN A 813 -15.72 -28.33 -17.96
N ALA A 814 -16.90 -27.74 -17.83
CA ALA A 814 -17.73 -27.36 -18.99
C ALA A 814 -17.18 -26.08 -19.62
N ILE A 815 -16.97 -26.09 -20.93
CA ILE A 815 -16.41 -24.99 -21.69
C ILE A 815 -17.38 -24.56 -22.77
N LEU A 816 -17.52 -23.24 -22.92
CA LEU A 816 -18.21 -22.57 -24.01
C LEU A 816 -17.24 -21.63 -24.71
N GLU A 817 -17.24 -21.64 -26.03
CA GLU A 817 -16.48 -20.66 -26.82
C GLU A 817 -17.44 -19.90 -27.75
N PHE A 818 -17.30 -18.57 -27.77
CA PHE A 818 -18.12 -17.70 -28.61
C PHE A 818 -17.36 -16.41 -28.95
N ASP A 819 -17.80 -15.78 -30.03
CA ASP A 819 -17.22 -14.51 -30.43
C ASP A 819 -17.66 -13.38 -29.50
N GLU A 820 -16.79 -12.43 -29.32
CA GLU A 820 -17.04 -11.21 -28.55
C GLU A 820 -18.14 -10.39 -29.29
N ALA A 821 -19.09 -9.85 -28.54
CA ALA A 821 -20.19 -9.07 -29.02
C ALA A 821 -20.58 -7.95 -28.04
N GLU A 822 -21.35 -6.97 -28.50
CA GLU A 822 -21.76 -5.82 -27.66
C GLU A 822 -22.49 -6.25 -26.39
N ASN A 823 -23.46 -7.17 -26.50
CA ASN A 823 -24.14 -7.76 -25.34
C ASN A 823 -24.13 -9.27 -25.47
N ILE A 824 -23.77 -9.94 -24.41
CA ILE A 824 -23.74 -11.40 -24.39
C ILE A 824 -24.53 -11.87 -23.16
N LEU A 825 -25.44 -12.80 -23.38
CA LEU A 825 -26.20 -13.48 -22.36
C LEU A 825 -25.99 -14.99 -22.51
N VAL A 826 -25.26 -15.58 -21.60
CA VAL A 826 -25.10 -17.03 -21.46
C VAL A 826 -26.11 -17.56 -20.47
N ARG A 827 -26.88 -18.61 -20.82
CA ARG A 827 -27.78 -19.32 -19.94
C ARG A 827 -27.51 -20.81 -20.01
N TRP A 828 -27.63 -21.49 -18.89
CA TRP A 828 -27.45 -22.94 -18.79
C TRP A 828 -28.64 -23.60 -18.09
N HIS A 829 -28.84 -24.89 -18.34
CA HIS A 829 -29.93 -25.71 -17.80
C HIS A 829 -29.50 -27.14 -17.55
#